data_4578a5afd34a893917313aa37cb368cc
#
_entry.id   4578a5afd34a893917313aa37cb368cc
#
_cell.length_a   1.000
_cell.length_b   1.000
_cell.length_c   1.000
_cell.angle_alpha   90.00
_cell.angle_beta   90.00
_cell.angle_gamma   90.00
#
_symmetry.space_group_name_H-M   'P 1'
#
loop_
_entity.id
_entity.type
_entity.pdbx_description
1 polymer ?
#
loop_
_entity_poly.entity_id
_entity_poly.type
_entity_poly.pdbx_seq_one_letter_code
_entity_poly.pdbx_strand_id
1 'polypeptide(L)'
;MKKLLLTDGNSMLFRAYYATAYSRPMTTSDGTPTNAVFGFASMIQKAIDIIQPDAVLVAFDAGKHTFRHELYADYKGGRKPAPDDLVPQFKLVRDFLDAFAITWVEMQDIEADDLIGTISKKATDYQTYVLTSDHDMLQLVDDTTSVLLMKKGITEMDVMTPESLKEQMGIEPLQIIDMKGLMGDKSDNIPGIPGIGEKTALKLLEEYGTVENVLANEDKLKGALQKKVMEGHDSALLSKKLATIRRDVDVEMSEKELSFTPNYPQLVKFLQMLEMNTLARRFSDKIVAEENTTEEAVVTPSEDKRVTKVPAEILNEACAVFVDDNHDAFMHATINGFALFNGKQAVYISLVDAKKDEDLLAYLSSDMPHKYGFDVKRNLHLAENEGLTLNFHDDMMLAASLVDSSLTTTAKIIEHYGFENTVSYEDVYGKSTKPNLIIDEEKQCMYACAFARNIFSLYAEITPKLKEYKMEKLYYEMEMPLTSVLYHMEREGIRCDIDILDRIAIETMAKISEAQKEIYTIAGKEFNINSPKQLAEVLFDDLGLPTGKKRSTAAGELEKLQGKSPIIDYILDYRKLSKIYSTYAEGLKKYIQKDGKIHTIYNQSATQTGRLSSSEPNLQNISVRDEQGKEIRKAFL
;
A
#
# COMPACT_ATOMS: atom_id res chain seq x y z
N MET A 1 24.80 7.54 -20.27
CA MET A 1 24.37 6.27 -20.87
C MET A 1 22.87 6.35 -21.01
N LYS A 2 22.28 5.97 -22.14
CA LYS A 2 20.81 5.90 -22.29
C LYS A 2 20.25 4.84 -21.33
N LYS A 3 18.99 4.99 -20.93
CA LYS A 3 18.33 4.06 -20.02
C LYS A 3 17.31 3.21 -20.79
N LEU A 4 17.36 1.88 -20.60
CA LEU A 4 16.43 0.92 -21.17
C LEU A 4 15.63 0.26 -20.05
N LEU A 5 14.30 0.32 -20.12
CA LEU A 5 13.39 -0.43 -19.25
C LEU A 5 12.89 -1.67 -20.00
N LEU A 6 13.27 -2.84 -19.53
CA LEU A 6 12.73 -4.13 -19.97
C LEU A 6 11.71 -4.62 -18.95
N THR A 7 10.58 -5.13 -19.40
CA THR A 7 9.52 -5.61 -18.51
C THR A 7 9.11 -7.03 -18.84
N ASP A 8 9.06 -7.88 -17.83
CA ASP A 8 8.46 -9.21 -17.89
C ASP A 8 6.94 -9.07 -17.86
N GLY A 9 6.32 -9.12 -19.03
CA GLY A 9 4.91 -8.85 -19.22
C GLY A 9 3.99 -9.84 -18.52
N ASN A 10 4.32 -11.14 -18.56
CA ASN A 10 3.51 -12.16 -17.91
C ASN A 10 3.60 -12.09 -16.39
N SER A 11 4.81 -11.98 -15.84
CA SER A 11 5.00 -11.83 -14.39
C SER A 11 4.25 -10.61 -13.85
N MET A 12 4.36 -9.48 -14.54
CA MET A 12 3.68 -8.25 -14.16
C MET A 12 2.16 -8.35 -14.28
N LEU A 13 1.63 -8.99 -15.32
CA LEU A 13 0.20 -9.15 -15.52
C LEU A 13 -0.43 -10.05 -14.44
N PHE A 14 0.19 -11.21 -14.16
CA PHE A 14 -0.26 -12.09 -13.08
C PHE A 14 -0.19 -11.39 -11.72
N ARG A 15 0.89 -10.68 -11.45
CA ARG A 15 1.01 -9.89 -10.23
C ARG A 15 -0.08 -8.84 -10.09
N ALA A 16 -0.33 -8.07 -11.14
CA ALA A 16 -1.41 -7.08 -11.19
C ALA A 16 -2.76 -7.71 -10.86
N TYR A 17 -3.06 -8.84 -11.49
CA TYR A 17 -4.28 -9.57 -11.26
C TYR A 17 -4.44 -9.98 -9.79
N TYR A 18 -3.49 -10.71 -9.23
CA TYR A 18 -3.59 -11.20 -7.85
C TYR A 18 -3.54 -10.09 -6.79
N ALA A 19 -2.87 -8.98 -7.06
CA ALA A 19 -2.85 -7.83 -6.16
C ALA A 19 -4.19 -7.10 -6.10
N THR A 20 -5.00 -7.17 -7.17
CA THR A 20 -6.27 -6.44 -7.32
C THR A 20 -7.52 -7.33 -7.24
N ALA A 21 -7.39 -8.65 -7.43
CA ALA A 21 -8.52 -9.60 -7.49
C ALA A 21 -9.37 -9.67 -6.21
N TYR A 22 -8.81 -9.35 -5.06
CA TYR A 22 -9.51 -9.38 -3.77
C TYR A 22 -10.05 -8.02 -3.34
N SER A 23 -9.77 -6.98 -4.09
CA SER A 23 -10.41 -5.67 -3.98
C SER A 23 -11.74 -5.67 -4.74
N ARG A 24 -12.43 -4.52 -4.75
CA ARG A 24 -13.70 -4.36 -5.48
C ARG A 24 -13.55 -4.83 -6.94
N PRO A 25 -14.50 -5.59 -7.52
CA PRO A 25 -14.44 -5.97 -8.93
C PRO A 25 -14.29 -4.74 -9.82
N MET A 26 -13.23 -4.70 -10.63
CA MET A 26 -12.99 -3.65 -11.61
C MET A 26 -13.40 -4.20 -12.98
N THR A 27 -14.56 -3.76 -13.46
CA THR A 27 -15.11 -4.14 -14.75
C THR A 27 -15.68 -2.91 -15.44
N THR A 28 -15.68 -2.92 -16.76
CA THR A 28 -16.46 -1.96 -17.55
C THR A 28 -17.95 -2.19 -17.38
N SER A 29 -18.78 -1.27 -17.85
CA SER A 29 -20.24 -1.36 -17.80
C SER A 29 -20.81 -2.58 -18.56
N ASP A 30 -20.10 -3.10 -19.56
CA ASP A 30 -20.44 -4.33 -20.30
C ASP A 30 -19.93 -5.61 -19.63
N GLY A 31 -19.24 -5.49 -18.48
CA GLY A 31 -18.75 -6.63 -17.69
C GLY A 31 -17.34 -7.09 -18.05
N THR A 32 -16.61 -6.40 -18.91
CA THR A 32 -15.20 -6.74 -19.23
C THR A 32 -14.31 -6.49 -18.02
N PRO A 33 -13.56 -7.51 -17.53
CA PRO A 33 -12.66 -7.34 -16.39
C PRO A 33 -11.44 -6.49 -16.77
N THR A 34 -11.06 -5.54 -15.90
CA THR A 34 -10.01 -4.55 -16.16
C THR A 34 -8.97 -4.41 -15.04
N ASN A 35 -9.12 -5.15 -13.95
CA ASN A 35 -8.28 -5.06 -12.76
C ASN A 35 -6.79 -5.33 -13.02
N ALA A 36 -6.47 -6.34 -13.84
CA ALA A 36 -5.09 -6.66 -14.17
C ALA A 36 -4.46 -5.61 -15.10
N VAL A 37 -5.23 -5.06 -16.05
CA VAL A 37 -4.77 -3.96 -16.91
C VAL A 37 -4.47 -2.72 -16.07
N PHE A 38 -5.34 -2.37 -15.12
CA PHE A 38 -5.13 -1.25 -14.20
C PHE A 38 -3.83 -1.41 -13.38
N GLY A 39 -3.65 -2.58 -12.78
CA GLY A 39 -2.44 -2.86 -11.99
C GLY A 39 -1.17 -2.84 -12.84
N PHE A 40 -1.22 -3.45 -14.03
CA PHE A 40 -0.11 -3.47 -14.98
C PHE A 40 0.29 -2.05 -15.42
N ALA A 41 -0.70 -1.24 -15.86
CA ALA A 41 -0.47 0.14 -16.27
C ALA A 41 0.12 0.98 -15.12
N SER A 42 -0.37 0.79 -13.89
CA SER A 42 0.15 1.49 -12.71
C SER A 42 1.60 1.12 -12.39
N MET A 43 1.98 -0.15 -12.51
CA MET A 43 3.35 -0.61 -12.25
C MET A 43 4.33 -0.11 -13.31
N ILE A 44 3.98 -0.22 -14.59
CA ILE A 44 4.86 0.22 -15.68
C ILE A 44 5.03 1.73 -15.67
N GLN A 45 3.95 2.48 -15.41
CA GLN A 45 4.03 3.94 -15.26
C GLN A 45 4.96 4.33 -14.11
N LYS A 46 4.84 3.68 -12.97
CA LYS A 46 5.71 3.95 -11.82
C LYS A 46 7.18 3.66 -12.14
N ALA A 47 7.46 2.57 -12.85
CA ALA A 47 8.83 2.25 -13.29
C ALA A 47 9.35 3.32 -14.26
N ILE A 48 8.53 3.79 -15.20
CA ILE A 48 8.87 4.89 -16.11
C ILE A 48 9.17 6.17 -15.34
N ASP A 49 8.33 6.52 -14.35
CA ASP A 49 8.51 7.75 -13.54
C ASP A 49 9.80 7.70 -12.70
N ILE A 50 10.18 6.54 -12.16
CA ILE A 50 11.41 6.36 -11.37
C ILE A 50 12.65 6.37 -12.26
N ILE A 51 12.62 5.62 -13.37
CA ILE A 51 13.80 5.38 -14.21
C ILE A 51 14.00 6.51 -15.23
N GLN A 52 12.90 7.11 -15.72
CA GLN A 52 12.92 8.06 -16.85
C GLN A 52 13.68 7.45 -18.04
N PRO A 53 13.17 6.34 -18.63
CA PRO A 53 13.88 5.59 -19.64
C PRO A 53 13.81 6.28 -21.02
N ASP A 54 14.89 6.17 -21.79
CA ASP A 54 14.94 6.58 -23.21
C ASP A 54 14.34 5.50 -24.12
N ALA A 55 14.26 4.26 -23.63
CA ALA A 55 13.80 3.09 -24.36
C ALA A 55 12.99 2.18 -23.43
N VAL A 56 11.89 1.60 -23.95
CA VAL A 56 11.02 0.69 -23.18
C VAL A 56 10.63 -0.51 -24.06
N LEU A 57 10.69 -1.71 -23.49
CA LEU A 57 10.24 -2.93 -24.15
C LEU A 57 9.60 -3.88 -23.14
N VAL A 58 8.51 -4.51 -23.55
CA VAL A 58 7.84 -5.56 -22.77
C VAL A 58 7.95 -6.90 -23.49
N ALA A 59 8.44 -7.94 -22.82
CA ALA A 59 8.49 -9.29 -23.36
C ALA A 59 7.36 -10.15 -22.78
N PHE A 60 6.75 -10.98 -23.63
CA PHE A 60 5.72 -11.95 -23.24
C PHE A 60 6.11 -13.37 -23.66
N ASP A 61 5.54 -14.36 -22.96
CA ASP A 61 5.59 -15.74 -23.38
C ASP A 61 4.60 -15.97 -24.54
N ALA A 62 5.05 -16.54 -25.66
CA ALA A 62 4.20 -16.83 -26.81
C ALA A 62 3.48 -18.20 -26.75
N GLY A 63 3.89 -19.07 -25.83
CA GLY A 63 3.36 -20.43 -25.78
C GLY A 63 3.63 -21.14 -24.46
N LYS A 64 3.22 -22.42 -24.39
CA LYS A 64 3.40 -23.24 -23.17
C LYS A 64 4.59 -24.21 -23.30
N HIS A 65 5.10 -24.46 -24.48
CA HIS A 65 6.16 -25.44 -24.74
C HIS A 65 7.45 -24.71 -25.09
N THR A 66 8.54 -25.01 -24.40
CA THR A 66 9.85 -24.39 -24.58
C THR A 66 10.93 -25.45 -24.50
N PHE A 67 12.17 -25.13 -24.86
CA PHE A 67 13.30 -26.06 -24.75
C PHE A 67 13.45 -26.66 -23.34
N ARG A 68 12.96 -26.00 -22.28
CA ARG A 68 12.98 -26.53 -20.92
C ARG A 68 12.06 -27.73 -20.76
N HIS A 69 10.95 -27.80 -21.49
CA HIS A 69 10.07 -28.96 -21.51
C HIS A 69 10.71 -30.17 -22.26
N GLU A 70 11.57 -29.88 -23.26
CA GLU A 70 12.35 -30.94 -23.91
C GLU A 70 13.39 -31.55 -22.97
N LEU A 71 13.97 -30.72 -22.06
CA LEU A 71 14.94 -31.17 -21.07
C LEU A 71 14.26 -31.87 -19.87
N TYR A 72 13.08 -31.42 -19.50
CA TYR A 72 12.33 -31.94 -18.36
C TYR A 72 10.84 -31.79 -18.59
N ALA A 73 10.17 -32.88 -18.90
CA ALA A 73 8.75 -32.90 -19.31
C ALA A 73 7.79 -32.30 -18.26
N ASP A 74 8.14 -32.43 -16.99
CA ASP A 74 7.34 -31.92 -15.88
C ASP A 74 7.65 -30.45 -15.51
N TYR A 75 8.49 -29.74 -16.27
CA TYR A 75 8.77 -28.32 -16.07
C TYR A 75 7.48 -27.50 -16.11
N LYS A 76 7.26 -26.65 -15.08
CA LYS A 76 6.01 -25.88 -14.87
C LYS A 76 4.73 -26.74 -14.85
N GLY A 77 4.82 -28.05 -14.73
CA GLY A 77 3.68 -28.99 -14.80
C GLY A 77 2.64 -28.85 -13.70
N GLY A 78 2.98 -28.17 -12.60
CA GLY A 78 2.05 -27.88 -11.49
C GLY A 78 1.29 -26.55 -11.60
N ARG A 79 1.57 -25.74 -12.63
CA ARG A 79 0.94 -24.43 -12.79
C ARG A 79 -0.54 -24.56 -13.17
N LYS A 80 -1.42 -23.88 -12.45
CA LYS A 80 -2.86 -23.81 -12.78
C LYS A 80 -3.08 -22.96 -14.01
N PRO A 81 -4.14 -23.22 -14.81
CA PRO A 81 -4.51 -22.34 -15.91
C PRO A 81 -4.82 -20.92 -15.38
N ALA A 82 -4.65 -19.92 -16.23
CA ALA A 82 -5.04 -18.56 -15.90
C ALA A 82 -6.53 -18.51 -15.55
N PRO A 83 -6.94 -17.70 -14.56
CA PRO A 83 -8.34 -17.46 -14.25
C PRO A 83 -9.12 -16.95 -15.48
N ASP A 84 -10.39 -17.34 -15.61
CA ASP A 84 -11.21 -17.01 -16.77
C ASP A 84 -11.36 -15.49 -17.02
N ASP A 85 -11.40 -14.71 -15.94
CA ASP A 85 -11.48 -13.24 -15.97
C ASP A 85 -10.11 -12.57 -16.24
N LEU A 86 -9.00 -13.28 -16.13
CA LEU A 86 -7.68 -12.81 -16.55
C LEU A 86 -7.45 -13.01 -18.06
N VAL A 87 -8.01 -14.05 -18.64
CA VAL A 87 -7.77 -14.42 -20.06
C VAL A 87 -8.00 -13.26 -21.04
N PRO A 88 -9.13 -12.53 -21.01
CA PRO A 88 -9.34 -11.39 -21.90
C PRO A 88 -8.36 -10.24 -21.67
N GLN A 89 -7.81 -10.12 -20.48
CA GLN A 89 -6.91 -9.04 -20.12
C GLN A 89 -5.49 -9.19 -20.73
N PHE A 90 -5.09 -10.38 -21.17
CA PHE A 90 -3.85 -10.56 -21.95
C PHE A 90 -3.85 -9.74 -23.24
N LYS A 91 -4.98 -9.72 -23.95
CA LYS A 91 -5.13 -8.87 -25.13
C LYS A 91 -5.18 -7.39 -24.77
N LEU A 92 -5.97 -7.04 -23.76
CA LEU A 92 -6.13 -5.64 -23.33
C LEU A 92 -4.80 -5.00 -22.87
N VAL A 93 -3.89 -5.78 -22.28
CA VAL A 93 -2.55 -5.27 -21.92
C VAL A 93 -1.71 -4.99 -23.17
N ARG A 94 -1.78 -5.84 -24.22
CA ARG A 94 -1.09 -5.54 -25.48
C ARG A 94 -1.68 -4.31 -26.16
N ASP A 95 -3.01 -4.20 -26.21
CA ASP A 95 -3.72 -3.02 -26.73
C ASP A 95 -3.35 -1.74 -25.93
N PHE A 96 -3.13 -1.87 -24.60
CA PHE A 96 -2.61 -0.78 -23.75
C PHE A 96 -1.19 -0.36 -24.16
N LEU A 97 -0.30 -1.34 -24.37
CA LEU A 97 1.07 -1.06 -24.78
C LEU A 97 1.12 -0.38 -26.17
N ASP A 98 0.31 -0.86 -27.12
CA ASP A 98 0.17 -0.24 -28.44
C ASP A 98 -0.35 1.22 -28.33
N ALA A 99 -1.35 1.44 -27.48
CA ALA A 99 -1.89 2.78 -27.24
C ALA A 99 -0.87 3.72 -26.57
N PHE A 100 0.01 3.18 -25.73
CA PHE A 100 1.06 3.93 -25.04
C PHE A 100 2.34 4.11 -25.87
N ALA A 101 2.37 3.51 -27.08
CA ALA A 101 3.54 3.44 -27.96
C ALA A 101 4.74 2.73 -27.31
N ILE A 102 4.47 1.70 -26.51
CA ILE A 102 5.50 0.81 -25.95
C ILE A 102 5.63 -0.44 -26.84
N THR A 103 6.82 -0.72 -27.31
CA THR A 103 7.12 -1.92 -28.06
C THR A 103 7.03 -3.15 -27.17
N TRP A 104 6.39 -4.20 -27.67
CA TRP A 104 6.36 -5.48 -27.00
C TRP A 104 6.76 -6.61 -27.96
N VAL A 105 7.29 -7.69 -27.42
CA VAL A 105 7.82 -8.83 -28.18
C VAL A 105 7.41 -10.14 -27.53
N GLU A 106 7.12 -11.14 -28.38
CA GLU A 106 6.96 -12.55 -28.01
C GLU A 106 7.53 -13.43 -29.12
N MET A 107 8.12 -14.55 -28.77
CA MET A 107 8.68 -15.49 -29.73
C MET A 107 8.22 -16.90 -29.41
N GLN A 108 7.81 -17.65 -30.45
CA GLN A 108 7.40 -19.03 -30.30
C GLN A 108 8.54 -19.88 -29.70
N ASP A 109 8.19 -20.73 -28.72
CA ASP A 109 9.09 -21.65 -28.02
C ASP A 109 10.21 -21.00 -27.18
N ILE A 110 10.17 -19.67 -27.00
CA ILE A 110 11.09 -18.87 -26.19
C ILE A 110 10.30 -18.21 -25.03
N GLU A 111 10.83 -18.26 -23.81
CA GLU A 111 10.25 -17.59 -22.67
C GLU A 111 10.64 -16.10 -22.64
N ALA A 112 9.78 -15.27 -22.02
CA ALA A 112 10.04 -13.83 -21.86
C ALA A 112 11.38 -13.56 -21.17
N ASP A 113 11.75 -14.39 -20.20
CA ASP A 113 13.00 -14.29 -19.45
C ASP A 113 14.22 -14.41 -20.35
N ASP A 114 14.18 -15.34 -21.32
CA ASP A 114 15.27 -15.57 -22.28
C ASP A 114 15.39 -14.40 -23.28
N LEU A 115 14.25 -13.81 -23.68
CA LEU A 115 14.23 -12.58 -24.49
C LEU A 115 14.86 -11.42 -23.73
N ILE A 116 14.41 -11.17 -22.50
CA ILE A 116 14.93 -10.11 -21.64
C ILE A 116 16.42 -10.30 -21.37
N GLY A 117 16.85 -11.52 -21.02
CA GLY A 117 18.25 -11.85 -20.78
C GLY A 117 19.13 -11.62 -21.99
N THR A 118 18.61 -11.93 -23.20
CA THR A 118 19.35 -11.69 -24.44
C THR A 118 19.42 -10.22 -24.83
N ILE A 119 18.29 -9.51 -24.73
CA ILE A 119 18.23 -8.08 -25.07
C ILE A 119 19.07 -7.26 -24.09
N SER A 120 19.01 -7.53 -22.77
CA SER A 120 19.84 -6.85 -21.78
C SER A 120 21.34 -7.00 -22.06
N LYS A 121 21.78 -8.19 -22.50
CA LYS A 121 23.17 -8.46 -22.86
C LYS A 121 23.61 -7.74 -24.15
N LYS A 122 22.70 -7.63 -25.14
CA LYS A 122 22.97 -6.97 -26.42
C LYS A 122 22.91 -5.45 -26.34
N ALA A 123 22.20 -4.88 -25.37
CA ALA A 123 21.98 -3.43 -25.18
C ALA A 123 23.17 -2.73 -24.50
N THR A 124 24.38 -2.87 -25.05
CA THR A 124 25.63 -2.38 -24.45
C THR A 124 25.72 -0.86 -24.28
N ASP A 125 24.92 -0.10 -25.04
CA ASP A 125 24.89 1.38 -24.98
C ASP A 125 23.89 1.91 -23.94
N TYR A 126 23.21 0.99 -23.21
CA TYR A 126 22.18 1.33 -22.24
C TYR A 126 22.57 0.91 -20.82
N GLN A 127 22.13 1.71 -19.85
CA GLN A 127 21.90 1.22 -18.49
C GLN A 127 20.54 0.56 -18.48
N THR A 128 20.51 -0.76 -18.28
CA THR A 128 19.28 -1.57 -18.38
C THR A 128 18.64 -1.76 -17.01
N TYR A 129 17.33 -1.63 -16.95
CA TYR A 129 16.49 -1.91 -15.79
C TYR A 129 15.43 -2.95 -16.14
N VAL A 130 15.36 -4.04 -15.40
CA VAL A 130 14.41 -5.14 -15.64
C VAL A 130 13.30 -5.11 -14.61
N LEU A 131 12.07 -4.76 -15.01
CA LEU A 131 10.90 -4.77 -14.13
C LEU A 131 10.26 -6.17 -14.11
N THR A 132 10.25 -6.80 -12.94
CA THR A 132 9.69 -8.14 -12.74
C THR A 132 9.26 -8.38 -11.29
N SER A 133 8.47 -9.43 -11.05
CA SER A 133 8.24 -10.01 -9.73
C SER A 133 8.96 -11.35 -9.55
N ASP A 134 9.70 -11.80 -10.56
CA ASP A 134 10.42 -13.07 -10.54
C ASP A 134 11.85 -12.90 -10.03
N HIS A 135 12.19 -13.62 -8.98
CA HIS A 135 13.52 -13.63 -8.39
C HIS A 135 14.58 -14.29 -9.30
N ASP A 136 14.17 -15.09 -10.28
CA ASP A 136 15.11 -15.73 -11.20
C ASP A 136 15.80 -14.71 -12.10
N MET A 137 15.14 -13.57 -12.37
CA MET A 137 15.73 -12.44 -13.09
C MET A 137 16.91 -11.78 -12.37
N LEU A 138 17.10 -12.02 -11.07
CA LEU A 138 18.25 -11.49 -10.32
C LEU A 138 19.59 -12.02 -10.84
N GLN A 139 19.59 -13.15 -11.57
CA GLN A 139 20.78 -13.66 -12.26
C GLN A 139 21.27 -12.73 -13.38
N LEU A 140 20.44 -11.80 -13.85
CA LEU A 140 20.77 -10.85 -14.92
C LEU A 140 21.49 -9.60 -14.40
N VAL A 141 21.51 -9.40 -13.09
CA VAL A 141 22.14 -8.24 -12.45
C VAL A 141 23.63 -8.22 -12.72
N ASP A 142 24.13 -7.09 -13.25
CA ASP A 142 25.54 -6.83 -13.49
C ASP A 142 25.82 -5.31 -13.43
N ASP A 143 27.00 -4.86 -13.83
CA ASP A 143 27.40 -3.42 -13.78
C ASP A 143 26.51 -2.53 -14.68
N THR A 144 25.82 -3.09 -15.66
CA THR A 144 24.99 -2.39 -16.63
C THR A 144 23.51 -2.74 -16.52
N THR A 145 23.17 -3.77 -15.79
CA THR A 145 21.79 -4.27 -15.64
C THR A 145 21.39 -4.32 -14.17
N SER A 146 20.32 -3.62 -13.81
CA SER A 146 19.67 -3.67 -12.50
C SER A 146 18.28 -4.27 -12.62
N VAL A 147 17.77 -4.91 -11.55
CA VAL A 147 16.42 -5.48 -11.52
C VAL A 147 15.54 -4.65 -10.60
N LEU A 148 14.41 -4.18 -11.12
CA LEU A 148 13.32 -3.56 -10.35
C LEU A 148 12.39 -4.67 -9.86
N LEU A 149 12.67 -5.19 -8.67
CA LEU A 149 11.93 -6.32 -8.11
C LEU A 149 10.72 -5.83 -7.33
N MET A 150 9.52 -6.26 -7.76
CA MET A 150 8.27 -5.94 -7.06
C MET A 150 8.16 -6.67 -5.72
N LYS A 151 7.93 -5.95 -4.63
CA LYS A 151 7.81 -6.51 -3.26
C LYS A 151 6.37 -6.82 -2.87
N LYS A 152 5.58 -5.79 -2.64
CA LYS A 152 4.21 -5.92 -2.13
C LYS A 152 3.23 -5.05 -2.92
N GLY A 153 2.07 -5.62 -3.26
CA GLY A 153 1.06 -4.92 -4.05
C GLY A 153 1.57 -4.55 -5.44
N ILE A 154 1.16 -3.38 -5.93
CA ILE A 154 1.51 -2.83 -7.26
C ILE A 154 2.39 -1.58 -7.17
N THR A 155 2.85 -1.18 -5.98
CA THR A 155 3.53 0.11 -5.76
C THR A 155 4.92 -0.01 -5.13
N GLU A 156 5.23 -1.10 -4.44
CA GLU A 156 6.53 -1.26 -3.78
C GLU A 156 7.49 -2.04 -4.66
N MET A 157 8.63 -1.45 -4.99
CA MET A 157 9.71 -2.10 -5.76
C MET A 157 11.07 -1.72 -5.21
N ASP A 158 12.00 -2.68 -5.25
CA ASP A 158 13.41 -2.48 -4.90
C ASP A 158 14.27 -2.47 -6.15
N VAL A 159 15.27 -1.62 -6.17
CA VAL A 159 16.32 -1.65 -7.20
C VAL A 159 17.42 -2.60 -6.74
N MET A 160 17.53 -3.74 -7.42
CA MET A 160 18.54 -4.76 -7.13
C MET A 160 19.77 -4.53 -7.99
N THR A 161 20.90 -4.26 -7.33
CA THR A 161 22.24 -4.14 -7.91
C THR A 161 23.13 -5.28 -7.38
N PRO A 162 24.33 -5.52 -7.93
CA PRO A 162 25.24 -6.53 -7.37
C PRO A 162 25.48 -6.34 -5.88
N GLU A 163 25.68 -5.08 -5.43
CA GLU A 163 25.93 -4.75 -4.03
C GLU A 163 24.73 -5.05 -3.16
N SER A 164 23.53 -4.61 -3.57
CA SER A 164 22.31 -4.82 -2.80
C SER A 164 21.92 -6.31 -2.72
N LEU A 165 22.17 -7.08 -3.77
CA LEU A 165 21.97 -8.52 -3.78
C LEU A 165 22.91 -9.22 -2.81
N LYS A 166 24.18 -8.85 -2.80
CA LYS A 166 25.18 -9.37 -1.89
C LYS A 166 24.87 -9.02 -0.44
N GLU A 167 24.41 -7.79 -0.17
CA GLU A 167 24.01 -7.35 1.16
C GLU A 167 22.76 -8.11 1.68
N GLN A 168 21.77 -8.31 0.82
CA GLN A 168 20.50 -8.92 1.22
C GLN A 168 20.53 -10.45 1.28
N MET A 169 21.25 -11.10 0.34
CA MET A 169 21.23 -12.56 0.17
C MET A 169 22.60 -13.21 0.40
N GLY A 170 23.68 -12.44 0.48
CA GLY A 170 25.05 -12.95 0.69
C GLY A 170 25.65 -13.65 -0.53
N ILE A 171 25.05 -13.54 -1.71
CA ILE A 171 25.47 -14.22 -2.95
C ILE A 171 25.67 -13.24 -4.11
N GLU A 172 26.47 -13.64 -5.08
CA GLU A 172 26.62 -12.92 -6.34
C GLU A 172 25.46 -13.26 -7.31
N PRO A 173 25.15 -12.39 -8.30
CA PRO A 173 24.00 -12.59 -9.20
C PRO A 173 23.96 -13.96 -9.86
N LEU A 174 25.06 -14.43 -10.42
CA LEU A 174 25.12 -15.75 -11.07
C LEU A 174 24.92 -16.92 -10.10
N GLN A 175 25.13 -16.73 -8.81
CA GLN A 175 24.85 -17.78 -7.81
C GLN A 175 23.36 -18.03 -7.57
N ILE A 176 22.46 -17.21 -8.13
CA ILE A 176 21.01 -17.49 -8.15
C ILE A 176 20.73 -18.82 -8.86
N ILE A 177 21.38 -19.05 -10.00
CA ILE A 177 21.21 -20.34 -10.74
C ILE A 177 21.79 -21.52 -9.96
N ASP A 178 22.91 -21.32 -9.27
CA ASP A 178 23.52 -22.34 -8.41
C ASP A 178 22.63 -22.66 -7.21
N MET A 179 22.06 -21.63 -6.57
CA MET A 179 21.09 -21.80 -5.51
C MET A 179 19.88 -22.62 -5.94
N LYS A 180 19.29 -22.30 -7.12
CA LYS A 180 18.19 -23.07 -7.71
C LYS A 180 18.61 -24.47 -8.11
N GLY A 181 19.84 -24.65 -8.57
CA GLY A 181 20.43 -25.97 -8.85
C GLY A 181 20.42 -26.86 -7.60
N LEU A 182 20.80 -26.32 -6.45
CA LEU A 182 20.85 -27.05 -5.18
C LEU A 182 19.47 -27.26 -4.56
N MET A 183 18.64 -26.19 -4.41
CA MET A 183 17.37 -26.26 -3.67
C MET A 183 16.16 -26.61 -4.54
N GLY A 184 16.27 -26.48 -5.86
CA GLY A 184 15.15 -26.54 -6.79
C GLY A 184 14.24 -25.31 -6.73
N ASP A 185 13.16 -25.37 -7.49
CA ASP A 185 12.06 -24.39 -7.46
C ASP A 185 10.70 -25.07 -7.54
N LYS A 186 9.88 -24.89 -6.52
CA LYS A 186 8.55 -25.49 -6.46
C LYS A 186 7.56 -24.81 -7.42
N SER A 187 7.75 -23.52 -7.73
CA SER A 187 6.85 -22.78 -8.61
C SER A 187 6.98 -23.24 -10.06
N ASP A 188 8.19 -23.61 -10.46
CA ASP A 188 8.51 -24.09 -11.80
C ASP A 188 8.72 -25.60 -11.88
N ASN A 189 8.46 -26.27 -10.77
CA ASN A 189 8.65 -27.73 -10.64
C ASN A 189 10.08 -28.18 -10.97
N ILE A 190 11.07 -27.35 -10.59
CA ILE A 190 12.51 -27.68 -10.73
C ILE A 190 12.91 -28.50 -9.51
N PRO A 191 13.46 -29.72 -9.69
CA PRO A 191 13.58 -30.69 -8.60
C PRO A 191 14.61 -30.33 -7.53
N GLY A 192 15.77 -29.76 -7.89
CA GLY A 192 16.89 -29.59 -6.97
C GLY A 192 17.42 -30.87 -6.38
N ILE A 193 18.16 -30.76 -5.27
CA ILE A 193 18.56 -31.92 -4.46
C ILE A 193 17.52 -32.13 -3.35
N PRO A 194 16.84 -33.29 -3.27
CA PRO A 194 15.81 -33.54 -2.28
C PRO A 194 16.27 -33.33 -0.85
N GLY A 195 15.59 -32.42 -0.15
CA GLY A 195 15.89 -32.10 1.25
C GLY A 195 17.02 -31.10 1.46
N ILE A 196 17.49 -30.42 0.41
CA ILE A 196 18.29 -29.19 0.49
C ILE A 196 17.33 -28.02 0.28
N GLY A 197 17.25 -27.14 1.28
CA GLY A 197 16.50 -25.87 1.21
C GLY A 197 17.45 -24.69 1.12
N GLU A 198 16.88 -23.50 0.97
CA GLU A 198 17.57 -22.23 0.76
C GLU A 198 18.75 -22.00 1.74
N LYS A 199 18.53 -22.14 3.04
CA LYS A 199 19.60 -21.93 4.05
C LYS A 199 20.78 -22.87 3.88
N THR A 200 20.53 -24.11 3.41
CA THR A 200 21.60 -25.08 3.20
C THR A 200 22.31 -24.79 1.89
N ALA A 201 21.55 -24.42 0.84
CA ALA A 201 22.10 -24.04 -0.45
C ALA A 201 23.02 -22.82 -0.30
N LEU A 202 22.57 -21.75 0.39
CA LEU A 202 23.39 -20.55 0.62
C LEU A 202 24.70 -20.87 1.37
N LYS A 203 24.67 -21.71 2.42
CA LYS A 203 25.88 -22.13 3.12
C LYS A 203 26.85 -22.88 2.23
N LEU A 204 26.34 -23.76 1.36
CA LEU A 204 27.16 -24.49 0.42
C LEU A 204 27.80 -23.56 -0.63
N LEU A 205 27.05 -22.57 -1.08
CA LEU A 205 27.55 -21.57 -2.03
C LEU A 205 28.55 -20.59 -1.40
N GLU A 206 28.37 -20.24 -0.14
CA GLU A 206 29.35 -19.45 0.61
C GLU A 206 30.70 -20.18 0.72
N GLU A 207 30.68 -21.53 0.90
CA GLU A 207 31.91 -22.34 1.07
C GLU A 207 32.52 -22.77 -0.27
N TYR A 208 31.69 -23.15 -1.26
CA TYR A 208 32.17 -23.76 -2.51
C TYR A 208 31.95 -22.91 -3.77
N GLY A 209 31.15 -21.88 -3.70
CA GLY A 209 30.92 -20.90 -4.78
C GLY A 209 29.90 -21.34 -5.83
N THR A 210 29.99 -22.55 -6.36
CA THR A 210 29.12 -23.06 -7.44
C THR A 210 28.62 -24.48 -7.17
N VAL A 211 27.54 -24.90 -7.83
CA VAL A 211 27.03 -26.28 -7.76
C VAL A 211 28.10 -27.29 -8.13
N GLU A 212 28.84 -27.05 -9.21
CA GLU A 212 29.90 -27.96 -9.68
C GLU A 212 30.98 -28.15 -8.60
N ASN A 213 31.36 -27.09 -7.92
CA ASN A 213 32.34 -27.17 -6.83
C ASN A 213 31.76 -27.90 -5.59
N VAL A 214 30.47 -27.71 -5.28
CA VAL A 214 29.80 -28.47 -4.20
C VAL A 214 29.86 -29.96 -4.53
N LEU A 215 29.51 -30.35 -5.75
CA LEU A 215 29.52 -31.73 -6.21
C LEU A 215 30.95 -32.31 -6.25
N ALA A 216 31.93 -31.54 -6.71
CA ALA A 216 33.32 -31.95 -6.75
C ALA A 216 33.97 -32.13 -5.36
N ASN A 217 33.37 -31.55 -4.33
CA ASN A 217 33.85 -31.65 -2.92
C ASN A 217 32.87 -32.44 -2.03
N GLU A 218 32.01 -33.27 -2.58
CA GLU A 218 31.02 -34.06 -1.83
C GLU A 218 31.67 -34.93 -0.75
N ASP A 219 32.86 -35.41 -0.95
CA ASP A 219 33.64 -36.20 0.04
C ASP A 219 34.00 -35.39 1.31
N LYS A 220 34.02 -34.07 1.24
CA LYS A 220 34.29 -33.19 2.39
C LYS A 220 33.04 -32.93 3.23
N LEU A 221 31.88 -33.18 2.67
CA LEU A 221 30.60 -33.08 3.37
C LEU A 221 30.40 -34.24 4.35
N LYS A 222 29.58 -34.07 5.36
CA LYS A 222 29.40 -35.08 6.42
C LYS A 222 27.93 -35.50 6.60
N GLY A 223 27.77 -36.76 6.95
CA GLY A 223 26.48 -37.32 7.38
C GLY A 223 25.40 -37.28 6.30
N ALA A 224 24.18 -36.88 6.68
CA ALA A 224 23.04 -36.89 5.78
C ALA A 224 23.17 -35.90 4.60
N LEU A 225 23.93 -34.81 4.77
CA LEU A 225 24.15 -33.82 3.71
C LEU A 225 25.00 -34.40 2.59
N GLN A 226 26.09 -35.09 2.92
CA GLN A 226 26.94 -35.78 1.97
C GLN A 226 26.13 -36.75 1.11
N LYS A 227 25.34 -37.63 1.76
CA LYS A 227 24.50 -38.61 1.06
C LYS A 227 23.53 -37.93 0.09
N LYS A 228 22.86 -36.85 0.51
CA LYS A 228 21.92 -36.10 -0.34
C LYS A 228 22.62 -35.52 -1.57
N VAL A 229 23.79 -34.94 -1.41
CA VAL A 229 24.54 -34.33 -2.53
C VAL A 229 24.99 -35.41 -3.51
N MET A 230 25.52 -36.54 -3.01
CA MET A 230 25.92 -37.68 -3.88
C MET A 230 24.72 -38.26 -4.64
N GLU A 231 23.56 -38.45 -4.00
CA GLU A 231 22.35 -38.97 -4.64
C GLU A 231 21.68 -37.99 -5.58
N GLY A 232 21.87 -36.68 -5.35
CA GLY A 232 21.23 -35.58 -6.09
C GLY A 232 22.06 -34.96 -7.20
N HIS A 233 23.21 -35.53 -7.57
CA HIS A 233 24.16 -34.97 -8.52
C HIS A 233 23.54 -34.58 -9.87
N ASP A 234 22.90 -35.53 -10.57
CA ASP A 234 22.28 -35.29 -11.88
C ASP A 234 21.10 -34.30 -11.77
N SER A 235 20.35 -34.38 -10.66
CA SER A 235 19.21 -33.50 -10.41
C SER A 235 19.66 -32.05 -10.20
N ALA A 236 20.78 -31.84 -9.50
CA ALA A 236 21.34 -30.50 -9.29
C ALA A 236 21.80 -29.84 -10.60
N LEU A 237 22.51 -30.60 -11.45
CA LEU A 237 22.96 -30.10 -12.76
C LEU A 237 21.81 -29.81 -13.70
N LEU A 238 20.81 -30.71 -13.75
CA LEU A 238 19.59 -30.48 -14.52
C LEU A 238 18.86 -29.23 -14.02
N SER A 239 18.69 -29.08 -12.71
CA SER A 239 18.00 -27.94 -12.09
C SER A 239 18.70 -26.63 -12.36
N LYS A 240 20.04 -26.59 -12.28
CA LYS A 240 20.85 -25.43 -12.67
C LYS A 240 20.59 -25.06 -14.14
N LYS A 241 20.58 -26.04 -15.03
CA LYS A 241 20.34 -25.83 -16.48
C LYS A 241 18.92 -25.29 -16.75
N LEU A 242 17.91 -25.79 -16.04
CA LEU A 242 16.53 -25.34 -16.15
C LEU A 242 16.35 -23.90 -15.64
N ALA A 243 17.02 -23.53 -14.53
CA ALA A 243 16.96 -22.21 -13.93
C ALA A 243 17.78 -21.15 -14.70
N THR A 244 18.67 -21.57 -15.59
CA THR A 244 19.53 -20.64 -16.35
C THR A 244 18.74 -19.94 -17.44
N ILE A 245 18.72 -18.61 -17.40
CA ILE A 245 18.15 -17.76 -18.46
C ILE A 245 19.13 -17.72 -19.64
N ARG A 246 18.63 -18.00 -20.83
CA ARG A 246 19.42 -17.91 -22.05
C ARG A 246 19.66 -16.44 -22.40
N ARG A 247 20.89 -16.17 -22.87
CA ARG A 247 21.32 -14.82 -23.28
C ARG A 247 21.90 -14.84 -24.72
N ASP A 248 21.42 -15.77 -25.54
CA ASP A 248 21.90 -16.06 -26.87
C ASP A 248 20.78 -16.32 -27.89
N VAL A 249 19.55 -15.90 -27.59
CA VAL A 249 18.41 -16.03 -28.50
C VAL A 249 18.63 -15.16 -29.74
N ASP A 250 18.20 -15.69 -30.89
CA ASP A 250 18.25 -14.94 -32.15
C ASP A 250 17.12 -13.91 -32.22
N VAL A 251 17.28 -12.83 -31.46
CA VAL A 251 16.41 -11.66 -31.42
C VAL A 251 17.24 -10.41 -31.65
N GLU A 252 16.84 -9.58 -32.60
CA GLU A 252 17.45 -8.29 -32.88
C GLU A 252 16.39 -7.21 -32.73
N MET A 253 16.75 -6.14 -32.03
CA MET A 253 15.91 -4.97 -31.84
C MET A 253 16.69 -3.73 -32.26
N SER A 254 16.15 -2.99 -33.22
CA SER A 254 16.74 -1.72 -33.63
C SER A 254 16.56 -0.65 -32.56
N GLU A 255 17.45 0.33 -32.49
CA GLU A 255 17.32 1.48 -31.59
C GLU A 255 15.96 2.18 -31.76
N LYS A 256 15.43 2.22 -32.98
CA LYS A 256 14.12 2.81 -33.29
C LYS A 256 12.96 2.02 -32.65
N GLU A 257 13.04 0.68 -32.61
CA GLU A 257 12.03 -0.17 -31.98
C GLU A 257 12.07 -0.09 -30.46
N LEU A 258 13.24 0.12 -29.88
CA LEU A 258 13.41 0.31 -28.45
C LEU A 258 13.04 1.72 -27.97
N SER A 259 13.19 2.75 -28.85
CA SER A 259 12.95 4.14 -28.51
C SER A 259 11.53 4.35 -27.98
N PHE A 260 11.41 5.05 -26.85
CA PHE A 260 10.14 5.32 -26.22
C PHE A 260 9.77 6.80 -26.32
N THR A 261 8.70 7.06 -27.05
CA THR A 261 8.03 8.36 -27.10
C THR A 261 6.55 8.12 -26.82
N PRO A 262 6.07 8.44 -25.61
CA PRO A 262 4.72 8.09 -25.18
C PRO A 262 3.65 8.78 -26.05
N ASN A 263 2.60 8.04 -26.40
CA ASN A 263 1.43 8.59 -27.09
C ASN A 263 0.29 8.80 -26.08
N TYR A 264 0.39 9.82 -25.25
CA TYR A 264 -0.62 10.11 -24.22
C TYR A 264 -2.04 10.32 -24.78
N PRO A 265 -2.27 11.03 -25.90
CA PRO A 265 -3.62 11.19 -26.46
C PRO A 265 -4.31 9.87 -26.81
N GLN A 266 -3.56 8.92 -27.40
CA GLN A 266 -4.12 7.61 -27.76
C GLN A 266 -4.32 6.74 -26.50
N LEU A 267 -3.38 6.79 -25.57
CA LEU A 267 -3.49 6.10 -24.28
C LEU A 267 -4.72 6.54 -23.49
N VAL A 268 -4.96 7.85 -23.38
CA VAL A 268 -6.13 8.39 -22.69
C VAL A 268 -7.44 7.90 -23.31
N LYS A 269 -7.55 7.91 -24.64
CA LYS A 269 -8.72 7.36 -25.34
C LYS A 269 -8.94 5.87 -25.04
N PHE A 270 -7.87 5.10 -25.04
CA PHE A 270 -7.93 3.67 -24.71
C PHE A 270 -8.40 3.43 -23.27
N LEU A 271 -7.85 4.16 -22.32
CA LEU A 271 -8.23 4.04 -20.90
C LEU A 271 -9.67 4.49 -20.64
N GLN A 272 -10.15 5.54 -21.34
CA GLN A 272 -11.55 5.97 -21.28
C GLN A 272 -12.50 4.91 -21.85
N MET A 273 -12.12 4.23 -22.94
CA MET A 273 -12.88 3.12 -23.50
C MET A 273 -13.02 1.96 -22.50
N LEU A 274 -12.01 1.74 -21.66
CA LEU A 274 -12.04 0.75 -20.57
C LEU A 274 -12.65 1.30 -19.26
N GLU A 275 -13.23 2.50 -19.28
CA GLU A 275 -13.82 3.18 -18.11
C GLU A 275 -12.83 3.37 -16.96
N MET A 276 -11.53 3.37 -17.24
CA MET A 276 -10.44 3.62 -16.30
C MET A 276 -10.20 5.12 -16.11
N ASN A 277 -11.24 5.86 -15.72
CA ASN A 277 -11.22 7.32 -15.71
C ASN A 277 -10.11 7.94 -14.85
N THR A 278 -9.80 7.34 -13.70
CA THR A 278 -8.71 7.80 -12.82
C THR A 278 -7.36 7.72 -13.51
N LEU A 279 -7.10 6.62 -14.21
CA LEU A 279 -5.85 6.42 -14.92
C LEU A 279 -5.76 7.30 -16.17
N ALA A 280 -6.86 7.37 -16.94
CA ALA A 280 -6.98 8.23 -18.11
C ALA A 280 -6.66 9.69 -17.78
N ARG A 281 -7.14 10.16 -16.63
CA ARG A 281 -6.91 11.51 -16.16
C ARG A 281 -5.44 11.77 -15.82
N ARG A 282 -4.76 10.86 -15.10
CA ARG A 282 -3.32 10.99 -14.81
C ARG A 282 -2.48 11.18 -16.07
N PHE A 283 -2.88 10.55 -17.17
CA PHE A 283 -2.19 10.70 -18.46
C PHE A 283 -2.66 11.93 -19.26
N SER A 284 -3.90 12.39 -19.07
CA SER A 284 -4.37 13.65 -19.65
C SER A 284 -3.56 14.85 -19.14
N ASP A 285 -3.21 14.85 -17.86
CA ASP A 285 -2.42 15.92 -17.26
C ASP A 285 -1.01 15.99 -17.88
N LYS A 286 -0.47 14.85 -18.32
CA LYS A 286 0.81 14.80 -19.07
C LYS A 286 0.70 15.39 -20.48
N ILE A 287 -0.46 15.29 -21.15
CA ILE A 287 -0.71 15.93 -22.46
C ILE A 287 -0.65 17.45 -22.32
N VAL A 288 -1.32 18.00 -21.32
CA VAL A 288 -1.34 19.44 -21.06
C VAL A 288 0.07 19.97 -20.76
N ALA A 289 0.90 19.18 -20.08
CA ALA A 289 2.29 19.51 -19.81
C ALA A 289 3.14 19.52 -21.09
N GLU A 290 2.92 18.60 -22.06
CA GLU A 290 3.64 18.55 -23.34
C GLU A 290 3.20 19.65 -24.33
N GLU A 291 1.89 19.97 -24.41
CA GLU A 291 1.38 21.04 -25.27
C GLU A 291 1.85 22.43 -24.81
N ASN A 292 2.05 22.63 -23.51
CA ASN A 292 2.60 23.85 -22.95
C ASN A 292 4.10 24.03 -23.20
N THR A 293 4.80 23.04 -23.77
CA THR A 293 6.20 23.18 -24.21
C THR A 293 6.35 23.71 -25.64
N THR A 294 5.25 23.87 -26.41
CA THR A 294 5.28 24.33 -27.83
C THR A 294 4.75 25.74 -28.09
N GLU A 295 4.13 26.43 -27.12
CA GLU A 295 3.83 27.87 -27.26
C GLU A 295 4.15 28.60 -25.95
N GLU A 296 4.96 29.65 -26.08
CA GLU A 296 5.45 30.48 -25.00
C GLU A 296 4.36 31.04 -24.08
N ALA A 297 4.20 30.39 -22.91
CA ALA A 297 4.05 31.08 -21.65
C ALA A 297 4.77 30.20 -20.61
N VAL A 298 6.06 30.41 -20.49
CA VAL A 298 6.84 29.94 -19.36
C VAL A 298 6.23 30.56 -18.10
N VAL A 299 5.21 29.86 -17.54
CA VAL A 299 5.06 29.86 -16.09
C VAL A 299 6.13 28.88 -15.63
N THR A 300 7.35 29.37 -15.46
CA THR A 300 8.32 28.73 -14.56
C THR A 300 7.55 28.31 -13.32
N PRO A 301 7.68 27.06 -12.83
CA PRO A 301 7.25 26.74 -11.47
C PRO A 301 7.89 27.83 -10.61
N SER A 302 7.09 28.71 -10.02
CA SER A 302 7.61 29.70 -9.10
C SER A 302 8.33 28.87 -8.05
N GLU A 303 9.63 29.09 -7.89
CA GLU A 303 10.44 28.40 -6.89
C GLU A 303 9.67 28.42 -5.60
N ASP A 304 9.42 27.22 -5.02
CA ASP A 304 8.82 27.11 -3.71
C ASP A 304 9.68 27.91 -2.74
N LYS A 305 9.08 28.89 -2.08
CA LYS A 305 9.85 29.83 -1.26
C LYS A 305 9.52 29.63 0.21
N ARG A 306 10.55 29.28 0.98
CA ARG A 306 10.48 29.45 2.42
C ARG A 306 10.60 30.93 2.75
N VAL A 307 9.66 31.46 3.53
CA VAL A 307 9.59 32.88 3.88
C VAL A 307 9.49 33.07 5.40
N THR A 308 9.93 34.23 5.88
CA THR A 308 9.76 34.64 7.28
C THR A 308 8.58 35.60 7.45
N LYS A 309 8.03 36.09 6.34
CA LYS A 309 6.79 36.87 6.26
C LYS A 309 6.10 36.57 4.92
N VAL A 310 4.79 36.32 4.95
CA VAL A 310 4.01 36.03 3.74
C VAL A 310 3.80 37.31 2.93
N PRO A 311 4.09 37.29 1.61
CA PRO A 311 3.86 38.45 0.74
C PRO A 311 2.39 38.88 0.72
N ALA A 312 2.15 40.20 0.73
CA ALA A 312 0.80 40.75 0.74
C ALA A 312 -0.03 40.35 -0.50
N GLU A 313 0.63 40.12 -1.65
CA GLU A 313 -0.01 39.67 -2.87
C GLU A 313 -0.71 38.32 -2.67
N ILE A 314 -0.16 37.44 -1.83
CA ILE A 314 -0.77 36.14 -1.50
C ILE A 314 -1.94 36.33 -0.55
N LEU A 315 -1.79 37.16 0.49
CA LEU A 315 -2.82 37.39 1.51
C LEU A 315 -4.05 38.16 1.00
N ASN A 316 -3.93 38.83 -0.15
CA ASN A 316 -5.06 39.54 -0.78
C ASN A 316 -5.89 38.64 -1.73
N GLU A 317 -5.48 37.42 -1.96
CA GLU A 317 -6.14 36.48 -2.87
C GLU A 317 -6.69 35.25 -2.11
N ALA A 318 -7.59 34.52 -2.76
CA ALA A 318 -8.03 33.21 -2.27
C ALA A 318 -6.87 32.20 -2.34
N CYS A 319 -6.67 31.43 -1.28
CA CYS A 319 -5.55 30.49 -1.21
C CYS A 319 -6.00 29.09 -0.75
N ALA A 320 -5.33 28.08 -1.27
CA ALA A 320 -5.19 26.82 -0.59
C ALA A 320 -4.21 26.99 0.58
N VAL A 321 -4.60 26.53 1.76
CA VAL A 321 -3.78 26.58 2.96
C VAL A 321 -3.59 25.15 3.48
N PHE A 322 -2.35 24.70 3.45
CA PHE A 322 -1.94 23.44 4.08
C PHE A 322 -1.32 23.72 5.43
N VAL A 323 -1.83 23.04 6.46
CA VAL A 323 -1.28 23.08 7.81
C VAL A 323 -0.35 21.87 7.95
N ASP A 324 0.95 22.13 7.97
CA ASP A 324 1.97 21.12 8.16
C ASP A 324 2.11 20.79 9.65
N ASP A 325 1.94 19.53 10.03
CA ASP A 325 1.89 19.08 11.41
C ASP A 325 2.75 17.81 11.66
N ASN A 326 2.91 17.45 12.92
CA ASN A 326 3.70 16.30 13.33
C ASN A 326 2.95 14.95 13.29
N HIS A 327 1.73 14.91 12.74
CA HIS A 327 0.84 13.75 12.65
C HIS A 327 0.57 12.99 13.96
N ASP A 328 0.82 13.60 15.12
CA ASP A 328 0.43 13.04 16.41
C ASP A 328 -1.10 13.05 16.62
N ALA A 329 -1.55 12.40 17.69
CA ALA A 329 -2.95 12.46 18.11
C ALA A 329 -3.40 13.93 18.28
N PHE A 330 -4.57 14.28 17.76
CA PHE A 330 -5.02 15.69 17.61
C PHE A 330 -4.93 16.52 18.90
N MET A 331 -5.10 15.90 20.08
CA MET A 331 -4.97 16.60 21.38
C MET A 331 -3.54 17.05 21.69
N HIS A 332 -2.54 16.45 21.07
CA HIS A 332 -1.12 16.69 21.33
C HIS A 332 -0.34 17.08 20.08
N ALA A 333 -1.01 17.07 18.93
CA ALA A 333 -0.39 17.42 17.67
C ALA A 333 -0.01 18.90 17.63
N THR A 334 1.12 19.19 17.00
CA THR A 334 1.69 20.53 16.88
C THR A 334 1.84 20.91 15.42
N ILE A 335 1.72 22.21 15.13
CA ILE A 335 1.95 22.77 13.81
C ILE A 335 3.46 22.95 13.59
N ASN A 336 3.99 22.51 12.47
CA ASN A 336 5.35 22.80 12.01
C ASN A 336 5.39 24.11 11.22
N GLY A 337 4.35 24.39 10.43
CA GLY A 337 4.23 25.60 9.61
C GLY A 337 2.98 25.60 8.74
N PHE A 338 2.94 26.56 7.83
CA PHE A 338 1.85 26.74 6.88
C PHE A 338 2.40 26.87 5.46
N ALA A 339 1.78 26.19 4.52
CA ALA A 339 2.00 26.49 3.10
C ALA A 339 0.75 27.12 2.49
N LEU A 340 0.95 28.19 1.72
CA LEU A 340 -0.11 28.92 1.03
C LEU A 340 0.15 28.91 -0.47
N PHE A 341 -0.90 28.67 -1.25
CA PHE A 341 -0.85 28.73 -2.71
C PHE A 341 -2.07 29.47 -3.26
N ASN A 342 -1.85 30.55 -4.00
CA ASN A 342 -2.91 31.41 -4.58
C ASN A 342 -3.19 31.11 -6.07
N GLY A 343 -2.74 29.97 -6.58
CA GLY A 343 -2.84 29.62 -8.01
C GLY A 343 -1.65 30.09 -8.87
N LYS A 344 -0.75 30.91 -8.31
CA LYS A 344 0.42 31.48 -9.03
C LYS A 344 1.72 31.22 -8.28
N GLN A 345 1.74 31.44 -6.97
CA GLN A 345 2.92 31.33 -6.12
C GLN A 345 2.64 30.50 -4.88
N ALA A 346 3.56 29.58 -4.55
CA ALA A 346 3.56 28.81 -3.32
C ALA A 346 4.61 29.35 -2.35
N VAL A 347 4.25 29.48 -1.08
CA VAL A 347 5.17 29.85 -0.01
C VAL A 347 4.97 28.95 1.20
N TYR A 348 6.06 28.67 1.92
CA TYR A 348 6.04 28.00 3.23
C TYR A 348 6.58 28.92 4.30
N ILE A 349 5.90 29.00 5.42
CA ILE A 349 6.32 29.75 6.61
C ILE A 349 6.32 28.82 7.84
N SER A 350 7.42 28.83 8.61
CA SER A 350 7.49 28.07 9.87
C SER A 350 6.50 28.60 10.90
N LEU A 351 6.06 27.76 11.83
CA LEU A 351 5.18 28.21 12.93
C LEU A 351 5.81 29.37 13.73
N VAL A 352 7.14 29.30 13.96
CA VAL A 352 7.87 30.32 14.71
C VAL A 352 7.79 31.69 14.03
N ASP A 353 7.88 31.74 12.72
CA ASP A 353 7.79 32.98 11.96
C ASP A 353 6.34 33.39 11.72
N ALA A 354 5.43 32.43 11.50
CA ALA A 354 4.00 32.66 11.35
C ALA A 354 3.41 33.38 12.59
N LYS A 355 3.84 33.01 13.80
CA LYS A 355 3.40 33.67 15.05
C LYS A 355 3.88 35.13 15.17
N LYS A 356 4.83 35.56 14.36
CA LYS A 356 5.31 36.96 14.30
C LYS A 356 4.71 37.76 13.14
N ASP A 357 4.08 37.07 12.19
CA ASP A 357 3.47 37.71 11.01
C ASP A 357 1.99 38.05 11.31
N GLU A 358 1.78 39.27 11.81
CA GLU A 358 0.44 39.77 12.18
C GLU A 358 -0.51 39.78 10.98
N ASP A 359 -0.01 40.07 9.75
CA ASP A 359 -0.82 40.11 8.54
C ASP A 359 -1.30 38.68 8.18
N LEU A 360 -0.43 37.68 8.33
CA LEU A 360 -0.80 36.26 8.14
C LEU A 360 -1.82 35.82 9.18
N LEU A 361 -1.61 36.14 10.47
CA LEU A 361 -2.54 35.75 11.53
C LEU A 361 -3.92 36.38 11.33
N ALA A 362 -3.96 37.65 10.90
CA ALA A 362 -5.20 38.33 10.54
C ALA A 362 -5.88 37.65 9.33
N TYR A 363 -5.11 37.26 8.31
CA TYR A 363 -5.60 36.53 7.16
C TYR A 363 -6.19 35.17 7.55
N LEU A 364 -5.46 34.37 8.32
CA LEU A 364 -5.87 33.02 8.71
C LEU A 364 -7.16 33.00 9.53
N SER A 365 -7.39 34.02 10.35
CA SER A 365 -8.58 34.15 11.21
C SER A 365 -9.77 34.85 10.53
N SER A 366 -9.56 35.55 9.41
CA SER A 366 -10.60 36.36 8.74
C SER A 366 -11.59 35.52 7.94
N ASP A 367 -12.77 36.09 7.65
CA ASP A 367 -13.74 35.49 6.74
C ASP A 367 -13.36 35.67 5.25
N MET A 368 -12.54 36.65 4.91
CA MET A 368 -12.11 36.91 3.54
C MET A 368 -10.64 37.31 3.52
N PRO A 369 -9.88 36.96 2.47
CA PRO A 369 -10.26 36.18 1.28
C PRO A 369 -10.52 34.69 1.55
N HIS A 370 -11.09 34.01 0.55
CA HIS A 370 -11.48 32.60 0.60
C HIS A 370 -10.28 31.68 0.87
N LYS A 371 -10.45 30.73 1.79
CA LYS A 371 -9.41 29.76 2.15
C LYS A 371 -9.91 28.34 1.98
N TYR A 372 -9.16 27.53 1.25
CA TYR A 372 -9.41 26.11 1.01
C TYR A 372 -8.49 25.30 1.89
N GLY A 373 -9.03 24.45 2.75
CA GLY A 373 -8.27 23.56 3.61
C GLY A 373 -8.41 22.10 3.21
N PHE A 374 -7.74 21.27 3.96
CA PHE A 374 -7.84 19.81 3.88
C PHE A 374 -7.84 19.26 5.30
N ASP A 375 -8.83 18.44 5.67
CA ASP A 375 -9.09 17.99 7.04
C ASP A 375 -9.19 19.18 8.02
N VAL A 376 -10.12 20.08 7.73
CA VAL A 376 -10.29 21.34 8.46
C VAL A 376 -10.56 21.11 9.94
N LYS A 377 -11.30 20.08 10.31
CA LYS A 377 -11.55 19.75 11.72
C LYS A 377 -10.23 19.49 12.48
N ARG A 378 -9.31 18.72 11.89
CA ARG A 378 -7.96 18.53 12.44
C ARG A 378 -7.22 19.86 12.56
N ASN A 379 -7.28 20.69 11.52
CA ASN A 379 -6.61 21.99 11.52
C ASN A 379 -7.10 22.92 12.63
N LEU A 380 -8.39 22.87 13.00
CA LEU A 380 -8.95 23.63 14.13
C LEU A 380 -8.37 23.16 15.48
N HIS A 381 -8.20 21.84 15.67
CA HIS A 381 -7.54 21.30 16.86
C HIS A 381 -6.08 21.75 16.97
N LEU A 382 -5.33 21.67 15.87
CA LEU A 382 -3.95 22.10 15.79
C LEU A 382 -3.81 23.59 16.13
N ALA A 383 -4.68 24.42 15.57
CA ALA A 383 -4.69 25.86 15.83
C ALA A 383 -4.92 26.17 17.31
N GLU A 384 -5.90 25.52 17.94
CA GLU A 384 -6.17 25.72 19.36
C GLU A 384 -4.99 25.29 20.25
N ASN A 385 -4.32 24.16 19.91
CA ASN A 385 -3.13 23.71 20.64
C ASN A 385 -2.01 24.77 20.61
N GLU A 386 -1.92 25.55 19.53
CA GLU A 386 -0.91 26.58 19.31
C GLU A 386 -1.38 28.00 19.69
N GLY A 387 -2.63 28.15 20.18
CA GLY A 387 -3.25 29.44 20.53
C GLY A 387 -3.53 30.30 19.29
N LEU A 388 -3.81 29.68 18.16
CA LEU A 388 -4.13 30.34 16.89
C LEU A 388 -5.61 30.21 16.56
N THR A 389 -6.11 31.08 15.67
CA THR A 389 -7.45 30.98 15.10
C THR A 389 -7.34 30.79 13.60
N LEU A 390 -7.97 29.72 13.10
CA LEU A 390 -8.07 29.45 11.67
C LEU A 390 -9.53 29.50 11.23
N ASN A 391 -9.79 30.06 10.07
CA ASN A 391 -11.10 30.06 9.45
C ASN A 391 -10.98 29.59 7.99
N PHE A 392 -11.69 28.51 7.66
CA PHE A 392 -11.72 27.90 6.34
C PHE A 392 -13.13 27.95 5.76
N HIS A 393 -13.22 28.18 4.47
CA HIS A 393 -14.49 28.20 3.72
C HIS A 393 -14.81 26.83 3.13
N ASP A 394 -13.78 26.07 2.83
CA ASP A 394 -13.89 24.75 2.22
C ASP A 394 -12.95 23.73 2.87
N ASP A 395 -13.43 22.51 3.01
CA ASP A 395 -12.67 21.31 3.37
C ASP A 395 -12.67 20.35 2.18
N MET A 396 -11.53 20.26 1.51
CA MET A 396 -11.42 19.43 0.31
C MET A 396 -11.47 17.94 0.59
N MET A 397 -11.16 17.50 1.82
CA MET A 397 -11.36 16.11 2.23
C MET A 397 -12.86 15.75 2.29
N LEU A 398 -13.67 16.59 2.90
CA LEU A 398 -15.12 16.38 2.96
C LEU A 398 -15.78 16.49 1.58
N ALA A 399 -15.41 17.50 0.81
CA ALA A 399 -15.93 17.70 -0.53
C ALA A 399 -15.63 16.50 -1.45
N ALA A 400 -14.40 15.96 -1.40
CA ALA A 400 -14.01 14.77 -2.14
C ALA A 400 -14.85 13.53 -1.75
N SER A 401 -15.05 13.33 -0.43
CA SER A 401 -15.83 12.19 0.09
C SER A 401 -17.32 12.29 -0.25
N LEU A 402 -17.88 13.49 -0.42
CA LEU A 402 -19.25 13.68 -0.87
C LEU A 402 -19.40 13.34 -2.35
N VAL A 403 -18.46 13.78 -3.19
CA VAL A 403 -18.48 13.50 -4.63
C VAL A 403 -18.27 12.01 -4.92
N ASP A 404 -17.41 11.34 -4.15
CA ASP A 404 -17.23 9.88 -4.20
C ASP A 404 -17.19 9.29 -2.78
N SER A 405 -18.30 8.70 -2.36
CA SER A 405 -18.44 8.09 -1.03
C SER A 405 -17.53 6.89 -0.75
N SER A 406 -16.79 6.40 -1.74
CA SER A 406 -15.78 5.35 -1.57
C SER A 406 -14.47 5.90 -0.99
N LEU A 407 -14.24 7.22 -1.09
CA LEU A 407 -13.07 7.93 -0.62
C LEU A 407 -13.16 8.24 0.88
N THR A 408 -13.10 7.20 1.68
CA THR A 408 -13.34 7.24 3.14
C THR A 408 -12.12 7.59 3.98
N THR A 409 -10.95 7.76 3.37
CA THR A 409 -9.69 8.09 4.07
C THR A 409 -8.85 9.07 3.26
N THR A 410 -8.04 9.87 3.93
CA THR A 410 -7.06 10.78 3.32
C THR A 410 -6.18 10.07 2.28
N ALA A 411 -5.68 8.87 2.60
CA ALA A 411 -4.83 8.10 1.68
C ALA A 411 -5.56 7.76 0.37
N LYS A 412 -6.84 7.37 0.44
CA LYS A 412 -7.65 7.08 -0.76
C LYS A 412 -7.91 8.35 -1.59
N ILE A 413 -8.11 9.48 -0.94
CA ILE A 413 -8.31 10.76 -1.63
C ILE A 413 -7.01 11.15 -2.36
N ILE A 414 -5.88 11.09 -1.68
CA ILE A 414 -4.56 11.36 -2.24
C ILE A 414 -4.27 10.45 -3.45
N GLU A 415 -4.55 9.15 -3.31
CA GLU A 415 -4.39 8.17 -4.38
C GLU A 415 -5.34 8.45 -5.56
N HIS A 416 -6.63 8.67 -5.27
CA HIS A 416 -7.67 8.88 -6.29
C HIS A 416 -7.42 10.14 -7.12
N TYR A 417 -7.07 11.23 -6.46
CA TYR A 417 -6.81 12.51 -7.13
C TYR A 417 -5.35 12.71 -7.55
N GLY A 418 -4.49 11.72 -7.30
CA GLY A 418 -3.11 11.72 -7.79
C GLY A 418 -2.30 12.90 -7.28
N PHE A 419 -2.29 13.14 -5.96
CA PHE A 419 -1.49 14.24 -5.39
C PHE A 419 -0.04 14.11 -5.81
N GLU A 420 0.48 15.10 -6.49
CA GLU A 420 1.87 15.14 -6.95
C GLU A 420 2.77 15.64 -5.82
N ASN A 421 3.44 14.71 -5.15
CA ASN A 421 4.44 15.03 -4.14
C ASN A 421 5.76 14.35 -4.53
N THR A 422 6.74 15.13 -4.95
CA THR A 422 8.11 14.64 -5.20
C THR A 422 8.85 14.30 -3.90
N VAL A 423 8.40 14.87 -2.78
CA VAL A 423 8.92 14.66 -1.42
C VAL A 423 7.76 14.15 -0.56
N SER A 424 7.91 13.02 0.09
CA SER A 424 6.91 12.47 1.01
C SER A 424 7.07 13.01 2.43
N TYR A 425 6.04 12.80 3.28
CA TYR A 425 6.14 13.09 4.71
C TYR A 425 7.32 12.35 5.38
N GLU A 426 7.53 11.06 5.03
CA GLU A 426 8.63 10.27 5.59
C GLU A 426 10.01 10.78 5.15
N ASP A 427 10.14 11.38 3.95
CA ASP A 427 11.39 11.99 3.50
C ASP A 427 11.77 13.23 4.32
N VAL A 428 10.78 13.95 4.85
CA VAL A 428 10.96 15.14 5.70
C VAL A 428 11.14 14.74 7.17
N TYR A 429 10.17 14.00 7.72
CA TYR A 429 10.05 13.77 9.16
C TYR A 429 10.52 12.38 9.61
N GLY A 430 10.79 11.47 8.68
CA GLY A 430 11.12 10.08 8.97
C GLY A 430 9.88 9.25 9.31
N LYS A 431 10.11 7.99 9.66
CA LYS A 431 9.05 7.07 10.10
C LYS A 431 8.71 7.30 11.56
N SER A 432 7.47 7.03 11.98
CA SER A 432 7.05 7.11 13.40
C SER A 432 7.94 6.29 14.34
N THR A 433 8.51 5.17 13.85
CA THR A 433 9.46 4.32 14.60
C THR A 433 10.90 4.84 14.55
N LYS A 434 11.23 5.73 13.62
CA LYS A 434 12.56 6.31 13.42
C LYS A 434 12.43 7.73 12.84
N PRO A 435 12.08 8.73 13.67
CA PRO A 435 11.93 10.12 13.21
C PRO A 435 13.29 10.71 12.84
N ASN A 436 13.29 11.63 11.89
CA ASN A 436 14.49 12.41 11.54
C ASN A 436 14.78 13.41 12.67
N LEU A 437 16.01 13.40 13.18
CA LEU A 437 16.43 14.31 14.25
C LEU A 437 16.66 15.74 13.75
N ILE A 438 16.96 15.90 12.46
CA ILE A 438 17.18 17.19 11.79
C ILE A 438 16.25 17.22 10.60
N ILE A 439 15.43 18.26 10.52
CA ILE A 439 14.50 18.47 9.42
C ILE A 439 15.25 19.22 8.30
N ASP A 440 15.18 18.68 7.11
CA ASP A 440 15.65 19.33 5.90
C ASP A 440 14.61 20.39 5.48
N GLU A 441 14.96 21.65 5.68
CA GLU A 441 14.04 22.79 5.47
C GLU A 441 13.62 22.94 4.00
N GLU A 442 14.45 22.57 3.05
CA GLU A 442 14.13 22.60 1.63
C GLU A 442 13.10 21.54 1.28
N LYS A 443 13.33 20.30 1.72
CA LYS A 443 12.36 19.21 1.56
C LYS A 443 11.02 19.51 2.24
N GLN A 444 11.05 20.09 3.43
CA GLN A 444 9.85 20.50 4.15
C GLN A 444 9.06 21.53 3.34
N CYS A 445 9.73 22.55 2.80
CA CYS A 445 9.11 23.56 1.95
C CYS A 445 8.50 22.92 0.68
N MET A 446 9.25 22.05 -0.01
CA MET A 446 8.78 21.35 -1.21
C MET A 446 7.54 20.48 -0.91
N TYR A 447 7.58 19.69 0.17
CA TYR A 447 6.46 18.85 0.59
C TYR A 447 5.20 19.67 0.86
N ALA A 448 5.31 20.69 1.70
CA ALA A 448 4.16 21.47 2.13
C ALA A 448 3.57 22.33 0.98
N CYS A 449 4.42 22.96 0.15
CA CYS A 449 3.98 23.71 -1.01
C CYS A 449 3.30 22.83 -2.07
N ALA A 450 3.83 21.61 -2.30
CA ALA A 450 3.19 20.65 -3.20
C ALA A 450 1.79 20.26 -2.68
N PHE A 451 1.64 20.05 -1.36
CA PHE A 451 0.34 19.74 -0.78
C PHE A 451 -0.66 20.91 -0.93
N ALA A 452 -0.22 22.15 -0.72
CA ALA A 452 -1.07 23.33 -0.95
C ALA A 452 -1.52 23.45 -2.42
N ARG A 453 -0.65 23.17 -3.39
CA ARG A 453 -1.02 23.12 -4.82
C ARG A 453 -2.06 22.04 -5.11
N ASN A 454 -1.89 20.85 -4.52
CA ASN A 454 -2.86 19.76 -4.68
C ASN A 454 -4.24 20.13 -4.10
N ILE A 455 -4.30 20.80 -2.94
CA ILE A 455 -5.57 21.31 -2.38
C ILE A 455 -6.23 22.30 -3.34
N PHE A 456 -5.46 23.21 -3.95
CA PHE A 456 -5.97 24.19 -4.89
C PHE A 456 -6.54 23.53 -6.17
N SER A 457 -5.81 22.57 -6.72
CA SER A 457 -6.25 21.79 -7.88
C SER A 457 -7.52 20.99 -7.55
N LEU A 458 -7.57 20.40 -6.37
CA LEU A 458 -8.72 19.64 -5.88
C LEU A 458 -9.97 20.53 -5.76
N TYR A 459 -9.82 21.76 -5.25
CA TYR A 459 -10.91 22.72 -5.19
C TYR A 459 -11.46 23.04 -6.58
N ALA A 460 -10.60 23.34 -7.53
CA ALA A 460 -10.99 23.65 -8.91
C ALA A 460 -11.75 22.49 -9.58
N GLU A 461 -11.44 21.24 -9.23
CA GLU A 461 -12.09 20.08 -9.79
C GLU A 461 -13.38 19.69 -9.08
N ILE A 462 -13.41 19.72 -7.75
CA ILE A 462 -14.54 19.20 -6.96
C ILE A 462 -15.69 20.18 -6.91
N THR A 463 -15.43 21.48 -6.83
CA THR A 463 -16.50 22.48 -6.70
C THR A 463 -17.52 22.41 -7.84
N PRO A 464 -17.12 22.30 -9.14
CA PRO A 464 -18.08 22.09 -10.22
C PRO A 464 -18.91 20.81 -10.08
N LYS A 465 -18.30 19.72 -9.56
CA LYS A 465 -18.99 18.43 -9.37
C LYS A 465 -20.02 18.49 -8.25
N LEU A 466 -19.72 19.21 -7.14
CA LEU A 466 -20.72 19.44 -6.08
C LEU A 466 -21.96 20.13 -6.63
N LYS A 467 -21.79 21.09 -7.54
CA LYS A 467 -22.89 21.78 -8.22
C LYS A 467 -23.63 20.87 -9.19
N GLU A 468 -22.90 20.14 -10.03
CA GLU A 468 -23.48 19.18 -10.99
C GLU A 468 -24.33 18.13 -10.27
N TYR A 469 -23.83 17.59 -9.16
CA TYR A 469 -24.52 16.56 -8.37
C TYR A 469 -25.56 17.15 -7.40
N LYS A 470 -25.74 18.49 -7.39
CA LYS A 470 -26.69 19.22 -6.51
C LYS A 470 -26.40 18.99 -5.02
N MET A 471 -25.14 18.87 -4.67
CA MET A 471 -24.68 18.62 -3.30
C MET A 471 -24.25 19.90 -2.56
N GLU A 472 -24.28 21.09 -3.19
CA GLU A 472 -23.85 22.35 -2.59
C GLU A 472 -24.56 22.63 -1.26
N LYS A 473 -25.88 22.42 -1.21
CA LYS A 473 -26.66 22.60 0.02
C LYS A 473 -26.22 21.64 1.13
N LEU A 474 -26.03 20.36 0.80
CA LEU A 474 -25.52 19.36 1.73
C LEU A 474 -24.16 19.77 2.27
N TYR A 475 -23.24 20.19 1.39
CA TYR A 475 -21.88 20.55 1.75
C TYR A 475 -21.83 21.84 2.59
N TYR A 476 -22.36 22.96 2.10
CA TYR A 476 -22.21 24.25 2.75
C TYR A 476 -23.17 24.50 3.94
N GLU A 477 -24.39 23.92 3.92
CA GLU A 477 -25.36 24.14 4.97
C GLU A 477 -25.38 23.04 6.04
N MET A 478 -24.77 21.87 5.78
CA MET A 478 -24.75 20.75 6.73
C MET A 478 -23.35 20.29 7.09
N GLU A 479 -22.54 19.81 6.12
CA GLU A 479 -21.25 19.17 6.40
C GLU A 479 -20.20 20.16 6.93
N MET A 480 -20.04 21.32 6.31
CA MET A 480 -19.10 22.34 6.76
C MET A 480 -19.46 22.89 8.16
N PRO A 481 -20.71 23.27 8.47
CA PRO A 481 -21.09 23.66 9.82
C PRO A 481 -20.93 22.52 10.84
N LEU A 482 -21.22 21.26 10.45
CA LEU A 482 -21.05 20.09 11.32
C LEU A 482 -19.58 19.90 11.73
N THR A 483 -18.62 20.24 10.89
CA THR A 483 -17.19 20.20 11.22
C THR A 483 -16.88 20.98 12.49
N SER A 484 -17.41 22.19 12.61
CA SER A 484 -17.24 23.02 13.81
C SER A 484 -17.94 22.43 15.04
N VAL A 485 -19.13 21.87 14.87
CA VAL A 485 -19.86 21.21 15.97
C VAL A 485 -19.08 20.01 16.50
N LEU A 486 -18.58 19.15 15.60
CA LEU A 486 -17.80 17.96 15.97
C LEU A 486 -16.47 18.34 16.63
N TYR A 487 -15.80 19.36 16.12
CA TYR A 487 -14.60 19.91 16.75
C TYR A 487 -14.87 20.34 18.22
N HIS A 488 -15.94 21.08 18.48
CA HIS A 488 -16.30 21.48 19.85
C HIS A 488 -16.68 20.29 20.73
N MET A 489 -17.41 19.29 20.19
CA MET A 489 -17.73 18.06 20.91
C MET A 489 -16.48 17.28 21.30
N GLU A 490 -15.50 17.19 20.38
CA GLU A 490 -14.21 16.52 20.63
C GLU A 490 -13.40 17.26 21.70
N ARG A 491 -13.39 18.60 21.69
CA ARG A 491 -12.73 19.43 22.71
C ARG A 491 -13.42 19.37 24.06
N GLU A 492 -14.74 19.41 24.09
CA GLU A 492 -15.50 19.26 25.33
C GLU A 492 -15.27 17.88 25.96
N GLY A 493 -15.24 16.83 25.15
CA GLY A 493 -15.15 15.45 25.62
C GLY A 493 -16.37 15.02 26.43
N ILE A 494 -16.37 13.77 26.87
CA ILE A 494 -17.41 13.19 27.71
C ILE A 494 -16.81 12.71 29.02
N ARG A 495 -17.39 13.13 30.15
CA ARG A 495 -16.92 12.74 31.47
C ARG A 495 -17.10 11.23 31.68
N CYS A 496 -16.06 10.60 32.24
CA CYS A 496 -16.07 9.17 32.47
C CYS A 496 -15.69 8.87 33.93
N ASP A 497 -16.57 8.16 34.63
CA ASP A 497 -16.36 7.74 36.02
C ASP A 497 -15.49 6.49 36.08
N ILE A 498 -14.26 6.64 36.53
CA ILE A 498 -13.27 5.59 36.63
C ILE A 498 -13.65 4.54 37.69
N ASP A 499 -14.32 4.92 38.78
CA ASP A 499 -14.71 4.00 39.86
C ASP A 499 -15.76 2.98 39.37
N ILE A 500 -16.64 3.43 38.48
CA ILE A 500 -17.60 2.53 37.82
C ILE A 500 -16.86 1.54 36.90
N LEU A 501 -15.88 2.00 36.12
CA LEU A 501 -15.08 1.11 35.27
C LEU A 501 -14.26 0.11 36.09
N ASP A 502 -13.69 0.53 37.22
CA ASP A 502 -12.94 -0.34 38.14
C ASP A 502 -13.83 -1.44 38.72
N ARG A 503 -15.03 -1.10 39.17
CA ARG A 503 -16.00 -2.08 39.66
C ARG A 503 -16.36 -3.12 38.56
N ILE A 504 -16.65 -2.64 37.34
CA ILE A 504 -16.96 -3.51 36.20
C ILE A 504 -15.75 -4.40 35.89
N ALA A 505 -14.52 -3.88 35.95
CA ALA A 505 -13.31 -4.65 35.73
C ALA A 505 -13.17 -5.81 36.73
N ILE A 506 -13.35 -5.53 38.01
CA ILE A 506 -13.25 -6.55 39.09
C ILE A 506 -14.31 -7.62 38.91
N GLU A 507 -15.59 -7.25 38.74
CA GLU A 507 -16.70 -8.17 38.56
C GLU A 507 -16.54 -9.03 37.29
N THR A 508 -16.09 -8.42 36.19
CA THR A 508 -15.90 -9.12 34.91
C THR A 508 -14.73 -10.09 34.99
N MET A 509 -13.62 -9.72 35.65
CA MET A 509 -12.45 -10.59 35.82
C MET A 509 -12.80 -11.82 36.66
N ALA A 510 -13.62 -11.68 37.71
CA ALA A 510 -14.09 -12.80 38.51
C ALA A 510 -14.86 -13.80 37.64
N LYS A 511 -15.78 -13.33 36.80
CA LYS A 511 -16.56 -14.17 35.88
C LYS A 511 -15.71 -14.83 34.79
N ILE A 512 -14.70 -14.10 34.27
CA ILE A 512 -13.72 -14.65 33.32
C ILE A 512 -12.95 -15.82 33.93
N SER A 513 -12.49 -15.64 35.19
CA SER A 513 -11.74 -16.67 35.90
C SER A 513 -12.60 -17.92 36.17
N GLU A 514 -13.87 -17.74 36.48
CA GLU A 514 -14.83 -18.85 36.66
C GLU A 514 -15.06 -19.60 35.34
N ALA A 515 -15.37 -18.86 34.25
CA ALA A 515 -15.56 -19.47 32.94
C ALA A 515 -14.29 -20.21 32.45
N GLN A 516 -13.11 -19.66 32.68
CA GLN A 516 -11.83 -20.29 32.35
C GLN A 516 -11.62 -21.60 33.11
N LYS A 517 -11.94 -21.61 34.38
CA LYS A 517 -11.85 -22.81 35.21
C LYS A 517 -12.78 -23.94 34.71
N GLU A 518 -14.01 -23.59 34.35
CA GLU A 518 -14.96 -24.55 33.79
C GLU A 518 -14.50 -25.09 32.43
N ILE A 519 -13.97 -24.19 31.55
CA ILE A 519 -13.40 -24.60 30.27
C ILE A 519 -12.27 -25.61 30.46
N TYR A 520 -11.32 -25.33 31.36
CA TYR A 520 -10.19 -26.24 31.63
C TYR A 520 -10.63 -27.55 32.28
N THR A 521 -11.63 -27.51 33.15
CA THR A 521 -12.21 -28.69 33.75
C THR A 521 -12.83 -29.62 32.71
N ILE A 522 -13.60 -29.06 31.77
CA ILE A 522 -14.23 -29.86 30.70
C ILE A 522 -13.19 -30.34 29.69
N ALA A 523 -12.20 -29.49 29.35
CA ALA A 523 -11.12 -29.84 28.43
C ALA A 523 -10.12 -30.87 29.03
N GLY A 524 -10.07 -31.01 30.35
CA GLY A 524 -9.09 -31.86 31.03
C GLY A 524 -7.65 -31.36 31.00
N LYS A 525 -7.42 -30.15 30.47
CA LYS A 525 -6.09 -29.50 30.33
C LYS A 525 -6.20 -27.97 30.26
N GLU A 526 -5.12 -27.31 30.66
CA GLU A 526 -4.96 -25.86 30.44
C GLU A 526 -4.45 -25.60 29.03
N PHE A 527 -4.94 -24.54 28.41
CA PHE A 527 -4.53 -24.08 27.08
C PHE A 527 -4.89 -22.60 26.87
N ASN A 528 -4.34 -21.97 25.84
CA ASN A 528 -4.70 -20.58 25.51
C ASN A 528 -6.06 -20.54 24.79
N ILE A 529 -7.12 -20.18 25.51
CA ILE A 529 -8.51 -20.07 24.99
C ILE A 529 -8.60 -19.02 23.87
N ASN A 530 -7.73 -17.99 23.88
CA ASN A 530 -7.68 -16.95 22.87
C ASN A 530 -6.90 -17.37 21.61
N SER A 531 -6.25 -18.52 21.61
CA SER A 531 -5.58 -19.09 20.42
C SER A 531 -6.57 -19.89 19.58
N PRO A 532 -6.96 -19.44 18.38
CA PRO A 532 -7.89 -20.20 17.53
C PRO A 532 -7.39 -21.62 17.21
N LYS A 533 -6.06 -21.79 17.12
CA LYS A 533 -5.44 -23.09 16.84
C LYS A 533 -5.59 -24.06 18.01
N GLN A 534 -5.21 -23.64 19.23
CA GLN A 534 -5.31 -24.50 20.42
C GLN A 534 -6.77 -24.79 20.77
N LEU A 535 -7.64 -23.79 20.61
CA LEU A 535 -9.07 -23.98 20.83
C LEU A 535 -9.68 -24.97 19.83
N ALA A 536 -9.30 -24.90 18.54
CA ALA A 536 -9.76 -25.85 17.54
C ALA A 536 -9.29 -27.29 17.83
N GLU A 537 -8.06 -27.46 18.31
CA GLU A 537 -7.53 -28.74 18.74
C GLU A 537 -8.37 -29.32 19.88
N VAL A 538 -8.60 -28.56 20.95
CA VAL A 538 -9.42 -28.99 22.08
C VAL A 538 -10.85 -29.34 21.67
N LEU A 539 -11.52 -28.50 20.91
CA LEU A 539 -12.92 -28.71 20.55
C LEU A 539 -13.12 -29.87 19.56
N PHE A 540 -12.27 -29.95 18.54
CA PHE A 540 -12.51 -30.84 17.41
C PHE A 540 -11.71 -32.14 17.47
N ASP A 541 -10.51 -32.14 18.07
CA ASP A 541 -9.67 -33.34 18.19
C ASP A 541 -9.86 -34.03 19.54
N ASP A 542 -9.76 -33.28 20.66
CA ASP A 542 -9.86 -33.90 21.99
C ASP A 542 -11.31 -34.22 22.37
N LEU A 543 -12.24 -33.27 22.16
CA LEU A 543 -13.65 -33.44 22.53
C LEU A 543 -14.53 -33.98 21.39
N GLY A 544 -14.00 -34.13 20.18
CA GLY A 544 -14.69 -34.73 19.04
C GLY A 544 -15.94 -33.99 18.57
N LEU A 545 -16.03 -32.68 18.81
CA LEU A 545 -17.19 -31.89 18.37
C LEU A 545 -17.24 -31.77 16.85
N PRO A 546 -18.45 -31.73 16.23
CA PRO A 546 -18.58 -31.61 14.79
C PRO A 546 -18.03 -30.29 14.31
N THR A 547 -17.28 -30.30 13.19
CA THR A 547 -16.69 -29.11 12.59
C THR A 547 -16.96 -29.02 11.11
N GLY A 548 -17.01 -27.80 10.55
CA GLY A 548 -17.01 -27.55 9.11
C GLY A 548 -15.62 -27.73 8.47
N LYS A 549 -15.55 -27.67 7.13
CA LYS A 549 -14.30 -27.87 6.36
C LYS A 549 -13.11 -27.01 6.82
N LYS A 550 -13.34 -25.82 7.38
CA LYS A 550 -12.29 -24.88 7.81
C LYS A 550 -11.92 -24.98 9.29
N ARG A 551 -12.54 -25.84 10.08
CA ARG A 551 -12.31 -25.98 11.55
C ARG A 551 -12.31 -24.61 12.27
N SER A 552 -13.23 -23.74 11.90
CA SER A 552 -13.30 -22.37 12.41
C SER A 552 -13.85 -22.34 13.83
N THR A 553 -13.20 -21.56 14.69
CA THR A 553 -13.67 -21.24 16.06
C THR A 553 -14.27 -19.84 16.15
N ALA A 554 -14.66 -19.21 15.02
CA ALA A 554 -15.36 -17.94 15.02
C ALA A 554 -16.69 -18.03 15.77
N ALA A 555 -17.15 -16.90 16.37
CA ALA A 555 -18.34 -16.89 17.23
C ALA A 555 -19.57 -17.51 16.55
N GLY A 556 -19.89 -17.13 15.31
CA GLY A 556 -21.02 -17.70 14.58
C GLY A 556 -20.91 -19.19 14.26
N GLU A 557 -19.71 -19.78 14.24
CA GLU A 557 -19.54 -21.22 14.10
C GLU A 557 -19.70 -21.92 15.45
N LEU A 558 -19.24 -21.31 16.54
CA LEU A 558 -19.43 -21.85 17.89
C LEU A 558 -20.91 -21.77 18.31
N GLU A 559 -21.64 -20.72 17.95
CA GLU A 559 -23.09 -20.61 18.21
C GLU A 559 -23.88 -21.77 17.61
N LYS A 560 -23.48 -22.30 16.44
CA LYS A 560 -24.09 -23.49 15.84
C LYS A 560 -23.85 -24.78 16.64
N LEU A 561 -22.85 -24.76 17.53
CA LEU A 561 -22.50 -25.91 18.41
C LEU A 561 -23.11 -25.80 19.80
N GLN A 562 -23.86 -24.75 20.12
CA GLN A 562 -24.56 -24.62 21.40
C GLN A 562 -25.49 -25.82 21.62
N GLY A 563 -25.51 -26.29 22.86
CA GLY A 563 -26.22 -27.50 23.23
C GLY A 563 -25.52 -28.83 22.89
N LYS A 564 -24.40 -28.81 22.15
CA LYS A 564 -23.60 -30.02 21.87
C LYS A 564 -22.63 -30.37 23.00
N SER A 565 -22.10 -29.33 23.67
CA SER A 565 -21.24 -29.47 24.84
C SER A 565 -21.31 -28.20 25.68
N PRO A 566 -21.33 -28.27 27.01
CA PRO A 566 -21.31 -27.11 27.91
C PRO A 566 -20.11 -26.21 27.71
N ILE A 567 -18.97 -26.72 27.22
CA ILE A 567 -17.76 -25.93 26.97
C ILE A 567 -18.00 -24.78 25.99
N ILE A 568 -18.94 -24.97 25.04
CA ILE A 568 -19.24 -23.96 24.00
C ILE A 568 -19.83 -22.71 24.65
N ASP A 569 -20.78 -22.86 25.57
CA ASP A 569 -21.40 -21.71 26.24
C ASP A 569 -20.36 -20.97 27.11
N TYR A 570 -19.53 -21.70 27.84
CA TYR A 570 -18.42 -21.09 28.61
C TYR A 570 -17.40 -20.36 27.74
N ILE A 571 -17.07 -20.88 26.56
CA ILE A 571 -16.15 -20.20 25.63
C ILE A 571 -16.78 -18.93 25.05
N LEU A 572 -18.07 -18.96 24.69
CA LEU A 572 -18.77 -17.77 24.20
C LEU A 572 -18.86 -16.70 25.30
N ASP A 573 -19.19 -17.09 26.53
CA ASP A 573 -19.21 -16.20 27.68
C ASP A 573 -17.80 -15.64 27.99
N TYR A 574 -16.78 -16.50 28.03
CA TYR A 574 -15.40 -16.09 28.23
C TYR A 574 -14.96 -15.03 27.22
N ARG A 575 -15.23 -15.24 25.95
CA ARG A 575 -14.89 -14.29 24.88
C ARG A 575 -15.64 -12.97 25.00
N LYS A 576 -16.94 -13.03 25.30
CA LYS A 576 -17.77 -11.85 25.53
C LYS A 576 -17.25 -11.03 26.71
N LEU A 577 -17.01 -11.68 27.84
CA LEU A 577 -16.48 -11.04 29.06
C LEU A 577 -15.07 -10.50 28.87
N SER A 578 -14.19 -11.25 28.18
CA SER A 578 -12.84 -10.80 27.86
C SER A 578 -12.84 -9.55 26.98
N LYS A 579 -13.75 -9.45 26.01
CA LYS A 579 -13.93 -8.24 25.20
C LYS A 579 -14.41 -7.06 26.05
N ILE A 580 -15.36 -7.28 26.94
CA ILE A 580 -15.87 -6.24 27.85
C ILE A 580 -14.75 -5.73 28.75
N TYR A 581 -14.00 -6.63 29.35
CA TYR A 581 -12.87 -6.29 30.21
C TYR A 581 -11.80 -5.50 29.44
N SER A 582 -11.29 -6.07 28.35
CA SER A 582 -10.14 -5.50 27.63
C SER A 582 -10.48 -4.24 26.85
N THR A 583 -11.68 -4.14 26.26
CA THR A 583 -12.06 -3.02 25.39
C THR A 583 -12.67 -1.88 26.18
N TYR A 584 -13.51 -2.18 27.18
CA TYR A 584 -14.27 -1.15 27.88
C TYR A 584 -13.78 -0.93 29.30
N ALA A 585 -13.80 -1.95 30.16
CA ALA A 585 -13.49 -1.75 31.58
C ALA A 585 -12.05 -1.28 31.82
N GLU A 586 -11.07 -1.89 31.15
CA GLU A 586 -9.66 -1.46 31.19
C GLU A 586 -9.27 -0.61 29.99
N GLY A 587 -9.82 -0.90 28.82
CA GLY A 587 -9.45 -0.22 27.58
C GLY A 587 -9.78 1.25 27.57
N LEU A 588 -10.95 1.66 28.08
CA LEU A 588 -11.37 3.07 28.12
C LEU A 588 -10.54 3.93 29.08
N LYS A 589 -10.03 3.34 30.17
CA LYS A 589 -9.20 4.08 31.14
C LYS A 589 -7.97 4.76 30.51
N LYS A 590 -7.42 4.16 29.45
CA LYS A 590 -6.26 4.70 28.73
C LYS A 590 -6.56 6.01 28.01
N TYR A 591 -7.84 6.26 27.73
CA TYR A 591 -8.30 7.46 27.02
C TYR A 591 -8.84 8.55 27.95
N ILE A 592 -8.95 8.27 29.25
CA ILE A 592 -9.36 9.30 30.24
C ILE A 592 -8.20 10.27 30.41
N GLN A 593 -8.42 11.51 30.02
CA GLN A 593 -7.44 12.60 30.14
C GLN A 593 -7.40 13.17 31.57
N LYS A 594 -6.49 14.10 31.81
CA LYS A 594 -6.30 14.75 33.13
C LYS A 594 -7.54 15.49 33.66
N ASP A 595 -8.43 15.89 32.77
CA ASP A 595 -9.71 16.53 33.09
C ASP A 595 -10.83 15.53 33.46
N GLY A 596 -10.54 14.24 33.45
CA GLY A 596 -11.50 13.17 33.75
C GLY A 596 -12.45 12.85 32.60
N LYS A 597 -12.14 13.29 31.39
CA LYS A 597 -12.97 13.10 30.21
C LYS A 597 -12.29 12.23 29.16
N ILE A 598 -13.10 11.64 28.28
CA ILE A 598 -12.67 10.94 27.07
C ILE A 598 -12.98 11.84 25.87
N HIS A 599 -11.95 12.11 25.05
CA HIS A 599 -12.03 12.91 23.85
C HIS A 599 -11.90 11.97 22.63
N THR A 600 -13.05 11.45 22.19
CA THR A 600 -13.11 10.62 20.99
C THR A 600 -13.04 11.47 19.72
N ILE A 601 -12.65 10.88 18.59
CA ILE A 601 -12.66 11.54 17.29
C ILE A 601 -13.92 11.11 16.54
N TYR A 602 -14.71 12.06 16.03
CA TYR A 602 -15.87 11.83 15.19
C TYR A 602 -15.51 12.01 13.72
N ASN A 603 -15.48 10.93 12.96
CA ASN A 603 -15.13 10.97 11.53
C ASN A 603 -16.37 11.19 10.67
N GLN A 604 -16.39 12.25 9.86
CA GLN A 604 -17.48 12.58 8.94
C GLN A 604 -17.42 11.77 7.65
N SER A 605 -16.23 11.50 7.11
CA SER A 605 -16.02 10.85 5.80
C SER A 605 -15.74 9.35 5.87
N ALA A 606 -15.64 8.75 7.07
CA ALA A 606 -15.18 7.36 7.22
C ALA A 606 -16.22 6.29 6.80
N THR A 607 -17.47 6.66 6.50
CA THR A 607 -18.51 5.71 6.10
C THR A 607 -19.15 6.10 4.77
N GLN A 608 -19.38 5.12 3.89
CA GLN A 608 -20.05 5.35 2.60
C GLN A 608 -21.55 5.73 2.75
N THR A 609 -22.11 5.58 3.94
CA THR A 609 -23.53 5.81 4.21
C THR A 609 -23.83 7.20 4.76
N GLY A 610 -22.82 8.07 4.92
CA GLY A 610 -22.94 9.38 5.55
C GLY A 610 -23.17 9.34 7.07
N ARG A 611 -23.00 8.16 7.72
CA ARG A 611 -23.03 8.08 9.18
C ARG A 611 -21.69 8.54 9.75
N LEU A 612 -21.74 9.20 10.90
CA LEU A 612 -20.53 9.45 11.68
C LEU A 612 -19.96 8.13 12.21
N SER A 613 -18.65 8.04 12.31
CA SER A 613 -17.99 6.99 13.09
C SER A 613 -17.16 7.61 14.22
N SER A 614 -16.87 6.82 15.24
CA SER A 614 -16.07 7.24 16.40
C SER A 614 -14.79 6.40 16.47
N SER A 615 -13.67 7.04 16.76
CA SER A 615 -12.37 6.38 16.94
C SER A 615 -11.60 7.02 18.10
N GLU A 616 -10.65 6.28 18.66
CA GLU A 616 -9.73 6.73 19.71
C GLU A 616 -10.39 7.32 20.97
N PRO A 617 -11.28 6.58 21.64
CA PRO A 617 -11.77 5.22 21.40
C PRO A 617 -13.06 5.19 20.58
N ASN A 618 -13.42 4.02 20.02
CA ASN A 618 -14.73 3.85 19.41
C ASN A 618 -15.82 3.71 20.47
N LEU A 619 -16.56 4.77 20.74
CA LEU A 619 -17.66 4.80 21.71
C LEU A 619 -19.00 4.29 21.15
N GLN A 620 -19.15 4.19 19.82
CA GLN A 620 -20.39 3.74 19.18
C GLN A 620 -20.63 2.22 19.31
N ASN A 621 -19.59 1.45 19.62
CA ASN A 621 -19.67 0.01 19.76
C ASN A 621 -20.13 -0.46 21.16
N ILE A 622 -20.41 0.46 22.09
CA ILE A 622 -20.94 0.12 23.42
C ILE A 622 -22.39 -0.32 23.27
N SER A 623 -22.68 -1.61 23.53
CA SER A 623 -24.00 -2.19 23.35
C SER A 623 -25.07 -1.47 24.19
N VAL A 624 -26.26 -1.31 23.62
CA VAL A 624 -27.46 -0.82 24.32
C VAL A 624 -28.42 -1.95 24.69
N ARG A 625 -28.21 -3.15 24.15
CA ARG A 625 -29.17 -4.28 24.25
C ARG A 625 -28.86 -5.22 25.39
N ASP A 626 -27.61 -5.39 25.74
CA ASP A 626 -27.20 -6.27 26.85
C ASP A 626 -26.95 -5.50 28.15
N GLU A 627 -27.14 -6.17 29.28
CA GLU A 627 -26.99 -5.58 30.62
C GLU A 627 -25.58 -5.06 30.88
N GLN A 628 -24.56 -5.73 30.34
CA GLN A 628 -23.16 -5.33 30.54
C GLN A 628 -22.84 -4.04 29.78
N GLY A 629 -23.36 -3.86 28.57
CA GLY A 629 -23.26 -2.59 27.83
C GLY A 629 -23.99 -1.46 28.54
N LYS A 630 -25.15 -1.72 29.15
CA LYS A 630 -25.86 -0.75 29.97
C LYS A 630 -25.07 -0.32 31.19
N GLU A 631 -24.39 -1.26 31.88
CA GLU A 631 -23.52 -0.93 33.02
C GLU A 631 -22.34 -0.05 32.60
N ILE A 632 -21.67 -0.38 31.47
CA ILE A 632 -20.58 0.46 30.95
C ILE A 632 -21.07 1.88 30.66
N ARG A 633 -22.27 2.04 30.10
CA ARG A 633 -22.85 3.35 29.82
C ARG A 633 -23.08 4.23 31.06
N LYS A 634 -23.26 3.61 32.23
CA LYS A 634 -23.39 4.36 33.50
C LYS A 634 -22.09 5.09 33.89
N ALA A 635 -20.95 4.69 33.33
CA ALA A 635 -19.69 5.39 33.56
C ALA A 635 -19.61 6.73 32.82
N PHE A 636 -20.48 6.97 31.83
CA PHE A 636 -20.51 8.23 31.09
C PHE A 636 -21.56 9.17 31.70
N LEU A 637 -21.12 10.37 32.10
CA LEU A 637 -21.88 11.35 32.89
C LEU A 637 -22.20 12.61 32.07
#